data_489eef625478c257169ec10efa944974
#
_entry.id   489eef625478c257169ec10efa944974
#
_cell.length_a   1.000
_cell.length_b   1.000
_cell.length_c   1.000
_cell.angle_alpha   90.00
_cell.angle_beta   90.00
_cell.angle_gamma   90.00
#
_symmetry.space_group_name_H-M   'P 1'
#
loop_
_entity.id
_entity.type
_entity.pdbx_description
1 polymer ?
#
loop_
_entity_poly.entity_id
_entity_poly.type
_entity_poly.pdbx_seq_one_letter_code
_entity_poly.pdbx_strand_id
1 'polypeptide(L)'
;MVAVLNLVCGSFNLHSQTPNFGANVLIFDSSMSMASIQSQLNTVFSQQQNNQFGTQRYALFFKPGQYSNLAINMGYYMQVLGLGQSPDNVKINGSLDCHAFLPNGNATCNFWVSSENLAVSSTNGYTMWAVSQGTSFRRMHVQNNLYLCEWSGSQNWASGGFLADSKIDGSVNPIGQQQWLSRNNSYVGWSGGNWNFVFLGDSSPPPQTWPGPYPSYTVITNMPLIREKPFLYIDSNTNFFVMVPNLRTNSVGTSWAGGPTPGVSVPVSQFYIAQPGVDNAGTINAALNSGLNLILTPGIYHLTNSILVTNPDTIVLGLGFPTLIPTNRNPAMVISDVDGVKVSGIIFDAGTTASPSLLEVGTATNAVDHSADPICLYDLCSRVGGQFIGTTTNCVTINANNVVGDNLWLWRADHGNSGTVGWTINPSQSGLVVNGNNVTIYGLFNEHHEQYQTLWNGNWGRVYFYQSELPYDAPTQSAWSHNSVNGYASYKVASGVTSHQAYGLGVYGVFNTSNVKCFNTIETPTSSQQVNVHDMINVLITAQTGSEMTHIINGTGATLGSAVTTATANNLWLNPTFALSAGLDGSGTNFAITLPTESWHSYRLQYKNAVTDPSWSNLGGLVGGNDTLETITDPTSASSRFYRIVAY
;
A
#
# COMPACT_ATOMS: atom_id res chain seq x y z
N MET A 1 21.23 -33.91 63.26
CA MET A 1 22.10 -33.17 62.37
C MET A 1 21.26 -32.77 61.14
N VAL A 2 20.74 -31.53 61.14
CA VAL A 2 19.96 -31.00 60.01
C VAL A 2 20.90 -30.15 59.19
N ALA A 3 21.19 -30.54 57.94
CA ALA A 3 22.00 -29.77 57.02
C ALA A 3 21.10 -28.73 56.34
N VAL A 4 21.35 -27.45 56.59
CA VAL A 4 20.70 -26.31 55.89
C VAL A 4 21.50 -26.07 54.59
N LEU A 5 20.89 -26.33 53.45
CA LEU A 5 21.45 -26.00 52.14
C LEU A 5 21.11 -24.54 51.85
N ASN A 6 22.09 -23.63 51.94
CA ASN A 6 21.95 -22.25 51.48
C ASN A 6 22.05 -22.23 49.94
N LEU A 7 20.92 -22.05 49.25
CA LEU A 7 20.88 -21.70 47.84
C LEU A 7 21.24 -20.21 47.69
N VAL A 8 22.44 -19.91 47.28
CA VAL A 8 22.78 -18.56 46.81
C VAL A 8 22.17 -18.38 45.41
N CYS A 9 21.07 -17.65 45.36
CA CYS A 9 20.47 -17.19 44.13
C CYS A 9 21.32 -16.04 43.58
N GLY A 10 22.32 -16.37 42.77
CA GLY A 10 23.07 -15.39 42.01
C GLY A 10 22.17 -14.76 40.96
N SER A 11 21.87 -13.47 41.12
CA SER A 11 21.25 -12.66 40.06
C SER A 11 22.23 -12.59 38.89
N PHE A 12 22.06 -13.45 37.90
CA PHE A 12 22.70 -13.23 36.61
C PHE A 12 22.08 -11.98 36.01
N ASN A 13 22.77 -10.86 36.04
CA ASN A 13 22.54 -9.76 35.12
C ASN A 13 22.84 -10.25 33.70
N LEU A 14 21.85 -10.83 33.04
CA LEU A 14 21.89 -11.05 31.62
C LEU A 14 21.89 -9.66 30.96
N HIS A 15 23.06 -9.11 30.68
CA HIS A 15 23.19 -8.03 29.72
C HIS A 15 22.57 -8.54 28.42
N SER A 16 21.47 -7.94 27.98
CA SER A 16 20.83 -8.25 26.72
C SER A 16 21.85 -8.03 25.60
N GLN A 17 22.32 -9.12 25.03
CA GLN A 17 23.20 -9.03 23.86
C GLN A 17 22.37 -8.50 22.68
N THR A 18 22.87 -7.47 22.00
CA THR A 18 22.22 -6.96 20.78
C THR A 18 22.02 -8.12 19.79
N PRO A 19 20.80 -8.37 19.29
CA PRO A 19 20.56 -9.42 18.31
C PRO A 19 21.47 -9.26 17.09
N ASN A 20 21.94 -10.35 16.53
CA ASN A 20 22.76 -10.32 15.32
C ASN A 20 21.88 -10.16 14.08
N PHE A 21 21.72 -8.93 13.62
CA PHE A 21 20.98 -8.60 12.39
C PHE A 21 21.84 -8.66 11.12
N GLY A 22 23.11 -9.13 11.20
CA GLY A 22 24.04 -9.18 10.07
C GLY A 22 24.73 -7.85 9.78
N ALA A 23 25.70 -7.89 8.87
CA ALA A 23 26.63 -6.78 8.60
C ALA A 23 25.97 -5.56 7.93
N ASN A 24 24.83 -5.74 7.24
CA ASN A 24 24.14 -4.69 6.50
C ASN A 24 23.06 -3.97 7.36
N VAL A 25 22.99 -4.27 8.65
CA VAL A 25 22.21 -3.52 9.63
C VAL A 25 23.17 -2.69 10.48
N LEU A 26 23.15 -1.38 10.29
CA LEU A 26 23.95 -0.44 11.07
C LEU A 26 23.08 0.14 12.19
N ILE A 27 23.54 0.03 13.44
CA ILE A 27 22.80 0.55 14.61
C ILE A 27 23.57 1.72 15.19
N PHE A 28 22.96 2.89 15.13
CA PHE A 28 23.51 4.13 15.65
C PHE A 28 22.98 4.42 17.06
N ASP A 29 23.86 4.92 17.90
CA ASP A 29 23.59 5.35 19.27
C ASP A 29 23.98 6.81 19.42
N SER A 30 23.17 7.62 20.10
CA SER A 30 23.40 9.05 20.28
C SER A 30 24.68 9.38 21.07
N SER A 31 25.30 8.40 21.74
CA SER A 31 26.61 8.52 22.37
C SER A 31 27.79 8.42 21.40
N MET A 32 27.56 7.91 20.19
CA MET A 32 28.59 7.86 19.13
C MET A 32 28.92 9.28 18.64
N SER A 33 30.15 9.50 18.14
CA SER A 33 30.45 10.79 17.51
C SER A 33 29.61 10.99 16.24
N MET A 34 28.98 12.15 16.10
CA MET A 34 28.17 12.46 14.92
C MET A 34 28.98 12.38 13.62
N ALA A 35 30.29 12.73 13.68
CA ALA A 35 31.19 12.58 12.53
C ALA A 35 31.35 11.10 12.11
N SER A 36 31.44 10.15 13.05
CA SER A 36 31.51 8.73 12.76
C SER A 36 30.19 8.22 12.15
N ILE A 37 29.06 8.63 12.71
CA ILE A 37 27.74 8.28 12.14
C ILE A 37 27.61 8.82 10.72
N GLN A 38 27.94 10.11 10.50
CA GLN A 38 27.85 10.74 9.18
C GLN A 38 28.76 10.06 8.15
N SER A 39 29.97 9.64 8.55
CA SER A 39 30.89 8.92 7.66
C SER A 39 30.30 7.59 7.19
N GLN A 40 29.65 6.84 8.09
CA GLN A 40 29.00 5.57 7.75
C GLN A 40 27.77 5.79 6.85
N LEU A 41 26.95 6.81 7.13
CA LEU A 41 25.80 7.18 6.30
C LEU A 41 26.24 7.55 4.89
N ASN A 42 27.29 8.36 4.75
CA ASN A 42 27.85 8.76 3.45
C ASN A 42 28.40 7.55 2.68
N THR A 43 29.02 6.59 3.37
CA THR A 43 29.52 5.35 2.77
C THR A 43 28.39 4.53 2.18
N VAL A 44 27.31 4.31 2.95
CA VAL A 44 26.13 3.59 2.47
C VAL A 44 25.47 4.33 1.31
N PHE A 45 25.24 5.63 1.44
CA PHE A 45 24.64 6.42 0.36
C PHE A 45 25.45 6.35 -0.94
N SER A 46 26.78 6.49 -0.87
CA SER A 46 27.64 6.43 -2.05
C SER A 46 27.54 5.09 -2.80
N GLN A 47 27.27 4.00 -2.08
CA GLN A 47 27.05 2.68 -2.67
C GLN A 47 25.63 2.54 -3.26
N GLN A 48 24.65 3.22 -2.69
CA GLN A 48 23.22 3.00 -2.97
C GLN A 48 22.60 4.04 -3.91
N GLN A 49 23.18 5.23 -4.10
CA GLN A 49 22.59 6.29 -4.91
C GLN A 49 22.35 5.91 -6.39
N ASN A 50 23.13 4.95 -6.93
CA ASN A 50 23.00 4.46 -8.30
C ASN A 50 22.73 2.95 -8.36
N ASN A 51 22.36 2.34 -7.24
CA ASN A 51 22.26 0.88 -7.10
C ASN A 51 20.87 0.32 -7.45
N GLN A 52 20.21 0.86 -8.49
CA GLN A 52 18.82 0.47 -8.83
C GLN A 52 18.66 -1.05 -9.03
N PHE A 53 19.60 -1.70 -9.70
CA PHE A 53 19.56 -3.14 -9.97
C PHE A 53 20.77 -3.90 -9.39
N GLY A 54 21.40 -3.36 -8.36
CA GLY A 54 22.47 -4.03 -7.65
C GLY A 54 21.99 -4.92 -6.50
N THR A 55 22.93 -5.56 -5.83
CA THR A 55 22.64 -6.59 -4.82
C THR A 55 22.69 -6.09 -3.38
N GLN A 56 23.29 -4.93 -3.13
CA GLN A 56 23.44 -4.38 -1.78
C GLN A 56 22.13 -3.83 -1.25
N ARG A 57 21.89 -4.04 0.05
CA ARG A 57 20.71 -3.60 0.78
C ARG A 57 21.12 -3.25 2.20
N TYR A 58 20.54 -2.18 2.77
CA TYR A 58 20.92 -1.69 4.09
C TYR A 58 19.71 -1.30 4.94
N ALA A 59 19.82 -1.58 6.25
CA ALA A 59 18.93 -1.03 7.26
C ALA A 59 19.75 -0.18 8.24
N LEU A 60 19.33 1.06 8.45
CA LEU A 60 19.99 2.06 9.28
C LEU A 60 19.10 2.35 10.49
N PHE A 61 19.49 1.84 11.66
CA PHE A 61 18.71 1.93 12.88
C PHE A 61 19.26 2.98 13.80
N PHE A 62 18.38 3.81 14.33
CA PHE A 62 18.70 4.85 15.31
C PHE A 62 18.06 4.52 16.66
N LYS A 63 18.88 4.30 17.70
CA LYS A 63 18.39 4.12 19.06
C LYS A 63 17.72 5.40 19.57
N PRO A 64 16.85 5.34 20.61
CA PRO A 64 16.30 6.53 21.23
C PRO A 64 17.37 7.54 21.64
N GLY A 65 17.15 8.80 21.25
CA GLY A 65 18.09 9.90 21.47
C GLY A 65 17.96 11.01 20.45
N GLN A 66 18.83 12.01 20.57
CA GLN A 66 18.92 13.15 19.65
C GLN A 66 20.23 13.09 18.86
N TYR A 67 20.13 13.27 17.55
CA TYR A 67 21.25 13.23 16.60
C TYR A 67 21.32 14.59 15.90
N SER A 68 22.36 15.35 16.20
CA SER A 68 22.48 16.72 15.72
C SER A 68 23.40 16.82 14.49
N ASN A 69 23.02 17.70 13.55
CA ASN A 69 23.79 18.00 12.33
C ASN A 69 24.08 16.79 11.44
N LEU A 70 23.18 15.79 11.42
CA LEU A 70 23.25 14.70 10.46
C LEU A 70 22.52 15.07 9.16
N ALA A 71 23.12 14.67 8.04
CA ALA A 71 22.49 14.68 6.73
C ALA A 71 22.33 13.24 6.24
N ILE A 72 21.10 12.72 6.31
CA ILE A 72 20.78 11.35 5.89
C ILE A 72 20.23 11.44 4.46
N ASN A 73 21.05 11.09 3.47
CA ASN A 73 20.60 10.98 2.09
C ASN A 73 20.19 9.54 1.79
N MET A 74 19.02 9.37 1.18
CA MET A 74 18.46 8.07 0.83
C MET A 74 18.89 7.65 -0.57
N GLY A 75 19.23 6.38 -0.74
CA GLY A 75 19.49 5.72 -2.02
C GLY A 75 18.68 4.44 -2.13
N TYR A 76 18.82 3.71 -3.22
CA TYR A 76 18.11 2.45 -3.46
C TYR A 76 18.33 1.42 -2.34
N TYR A 77 17.30 0.69 -1.96
CA TYR A 77 17.34 -0.36 -0.92
C TYR A 77 17.88 0.11 0.43
N MET A 78 17.60 1.34 0.78
CA MET A 78 17.89 1.88 2.12
C MET A 78 16.62 2.01 2.94
N GLN A 79 16.63 1.45 4.15
CA GLN A 79 15.62 1.67 5.17
C GLN A 79 16.24 2.42 6.34
N VAL A 80 15.61 3.53 6.76
CA VAL A 80 15.96 4.26 7.98
C VAL A 80 14.87 4.03 9.01
N LEU A 81 15.22 3.54 10.21
CA LEU A 81 14.27 3.16 11.25
C LEU A 81 14.68 3.70 12.60
N GLY A 82 13.77 4.40 13.28
CA GLY A 82 13.89 4.75 14.70
C GLY A 82 13.49 3.58 15.60
N LEU A 83 14.34 3.23 16.55
CA LEU A 83 14.11 2.15 17.53
C LEU A 83 13.39 2.65 18.78
N GLY A 84 12.55 3.67 18.68
CA GLY A 84 11.73 4.17 19.79
C GLY A 84 10.34 3.52 19.84
N GLN A 85 9.67 3.57 20.98
CA GLN A 85 8.25 3.22 21.09
C GLN A 85 7.34 4.26 20.40
N SER A 86 7.84 5.48 20.26
CA SER A 86 7.21 6.59 19.55
C SER A 86 8.22 7.22 18.59
N PRO A 87 7.80 7.79 17.46
CA PRO A 87 8.67 8.58 16.59
C PRO A 87 9.49 9.64 17.35
N ASP A 88 8.90 10.30 18.34
CA ASP A 88 9.53 11.36 19.11
C ASP A 88 10.67 10.89 20.03
N ASN A 89 10.84 9.58 20.21
CA ASN A 89 11.96 9.05 20.97
C ASN A 89 13.29 9.10 20.21
N VAL A 90 13.24 9.18 18.86
CA VAL A 90 14.41 9.26 17.98
C VAL A 90 14.33 10.53 17.18
N LYS A 91 15.19 11.50 17.44
CA LYS A 91 15.11 12.81 16.80
C LYS A 91 16.37 13.11 16.00
N ILE A 92 16.18 13.27 14.69
CA ILE A 92 17.20 13.75 13.77
C ILE A 92 17.08 15.28 13.65
N ASN A 93 18.02 16.02 14.26
CA ASN A 93 18.17 17.45 14.08
C ASN A 93 19.18 17.69 12.96
N GLY A 94 18.70 17.79 11.72
CA GLY A 94 19.56 17.82 10.55
C GLY A 94 18.73 17.67 9.29
N SER A 95 18.98 16.66 8.48
CA SER A 95 18.10 16.32 7.37
C SER A 95 17.95 14.80 7.21
N LEU A 96 16.81 14.40 6.61
CA LEU A 96 16.56 13.08 6.06
C LEU A 96 15.87 13.31 4.71
N ASP A 97 16.61 13.11 3.63
CA ASP A 97 16.16 13.51 2.31
C ASP A 97 16.34 12.38 1.28
N CYS A 98 15.33 12.22 0.43
CA CYS A 98 15.41 11.45 -0.80
C CYS A 98 15.29 12.40 -1.98
N HIS A 99 16.42 12.75 -2.58
CA HIS A 99 16.49 13.58 -3.78
C HIS A 99 16.34 12.73 -5.04
N ALA A 100 16.03 13.37 -6.17
CA ALA A 100 15.91 12.68 -7.45
C ALA A 100 17.21 11.95 -7.83
N PHE A 101 17.10 10.67 -8.19
CA PHE A 101 18.26 9.86 -8.61
C PHE A 101 18.62 10.06 -10.08
N LEU A 102 17.63 10.45 -10.90
CA LEU A 102 17.86 10.75 -12.29
C LEU A 102 18.16 12.25 -12.51
N PRO A 103 18.79 12.63 -13.63
CA PRO A 103 19.09 14.03 -13.95
C PRO A 103 17.85 14.93 -14.00
N ASN A 104 18.06 16.25 -13.88
CA ASN A 104 17.05 17.29 -14.06
C ASN A 104 15.86 17.23 -13.06
N GLY A 105 16.08 16.69 -11.86
CA GLY A 105 15.06 16.59 -10.83
C GLY A 105 14.06 15.44 -11.05
N ASN A 106 14.36 14.51 -11.93
CA ASN A 106 13.49 13.37 -12.23
C ASN A 106 13.64 12.27 -11.17
N ALA A 107 12.56 12.03 -10.43
CA ALA A 107 12.48 11.01 -9.38
C ALA A 107 11.59 9.81 -9.77
N THR A 108 11.23 9.65 -11.05
CA THR A 108 10.33 8.57 -11.49
C THR A 108 10.89 7.16 -11.30
N CYS A 109 12.19 7.02 -11.01
CA CYS A 109 12.84 5.76 -10.67
C CYS A 109 13.35 5.71 -9.21
N ASN A 110 12.91 6.61 -8.32
CA ASN A 110 13.30 6.59 -6.91
C ASN A 110 12.53 5.51 -6.15
N PHE A 111 12.93 4.25 -6.31
CA PHE A 111 12.29 3.07 -5.77
C PHE A 111 12.99 2.50 -4.53
N TRP A 112 12.31 1.63 -3.77
CA TRP A 112 12.85 0.84 -2.67
C TRP A 112 13.58 1.67 -1.61
N VAL A 113 12.93 2.74 -1.18
CA VAL A 113 13.35 3.57 -0.06
C VAL A 113 12.27 3.57 1.03
N SER A 114 12.69 3.49 2.30
CA SER A 114 11.76 3.48 3.42
C SER A 114 12.29 4.31 4.58
N SER A 115 11.40 5.08 5.22
CA SER A 115 11.69 5.74 6.48
C SER A 115 10.56 5.53 7.46
N GLU A 116 10.90 5.11 8.69
CA GLU A 116 9.91 4.69 9.68
C GLU A 116 10.28 5.11 11.10
N ASN A 117 9.25 5.51 11.88
CA ASN A 117 9.26 5.60 13.34
C ASN A 117 10.36 6.52 13.92
N LEU A 118 10.53 7.71 13.34
CA LEU A 118 11.43 8.74 13.86
C LEU A 118 10.93 10.16 13.60
N ALA A 119 11.48 11.12 14.34
CA ALA A 119 11.21 12.54 14.15
C ALA A 119 12.36 13.21 13.40
N VAL A 120 12.03 14.10 12.46
CA VAL A 120 12.98 14.93 11.70
C VAL A 120 12.69 16.38 11.94
N SER A 121 13.72 17.14 12.38
CA SER A 121 13.72 18.60 12.46
C SER A 121 14.77 19.12 11.50
N SER A 122 14.34 19.37 10.27
CA SER A 122 15.26 19.80 9.20
C SER A 122 15.73 21.21 9.42
N THR A 123 17.06 21.44 9.35
CA THR A 123 17.67 22.77 9.40
C THR A 123 17.35 23.61 8.17
N ASN A 124 16.94 22.97 7.07
CA ASN A 124 16.54 23.65 5.82
C ASN A 124 15.07 24.09 5.83
N GLY A 125 14.30 23.79 6.88
CA GLY A 125 12.88 24.11 6.98
C GLY A 125 11.97 23.16 6.21
N TYR A 126 12.47 22.07 5.65
CA TYR A 126 11.71 21.04 4.94
C TYR A 126 12.44 19.69 4.94
N THR A 127 11.68 18.63 4.70
CA THR A 127 12.16 17.29 4.36
C THR A 127 11.81 17.03 2.90
N MET A 128 12.79 16.58 2.10
CA MET A 128 12.58 16.17 0.71
C MET A 128 12.33 14.65 0.66
N TRP A 129 11.18 14.25 0.14
CA TRP A 129 10.83 12.85 -0.08
C TRP A 129 10.38 12.66 -1.54
N ALA A 130 11.30 12.95 -2.49
CA ALA A 130 11.05 12.81 -3.92
C ALA A 130 11.18 11.34 -4.32
N VAL A 131 10.07 10.62 -4.26
CA VAL A 131 10.04 9.15 -4.46
C VAL A 131 8.96 8.74 -5.45
N SER A 132 9.06 7.49 -5.90
CA SER A 132 8.07 6.80 -6.71
C SER A 132 7.63 5.50 -6.04
N GLN A 133 7.18 4.51 -6.80
CA GLN A 133 6.58 3.27 -6.28
C GLN A 133 7.56 2.45 -5.41
N GLY A 134 7.02 1.54 -4.62
CA GLY A 134 7.82 0.64 -3.77
C GLY A 134 8.54 1.34 -2.63
N THR A 135 7.98 2.44 -2.16
CA THR A 135 8.53 3.26 -1.07
C THR A 135 7.54 3.39 0.06
N SER A 136 8.04 3.64 1.27
CA SER A 136 7.16 3.89 2.42
C SER A 136 7.70 4.97 3.34
N PHE A 137 6.78 5.82 3.82
CA PHE A 137 7.02 6.85 4.82
C PHE A 137 5.96 6.67 5.91
N ARG A 138 6.34 5.99 7.01
CA ARG A 138 5.39 5.56 8.05
C ARG A 138 5.79 6.02 9.43
N ARG A 139 4.80 6.39 10.25
CA ARG A 139 5.06 6.77 11.66
C ARG A 139 6.19 7.78 11.79
N MET A 140 6.19 8.77 10.92
CA MET A 140 7.18 9.84 10.93
C MET A 140 6.61 11.08 11.61
N HIS A 141 7.46 11.81 12.32
CA HIS A 141 7.16 13.16 12.77
C HIS A 141 8.07 14.16 12.03
N VAL A 142 7.56 14.78 10.99
CA VAL A 142 8.26 15.85 10.27
C VAL A 142 7.91 17.18 10.91
N GLN A 143 8.89 17.83 11.56
CA GLN A 143 8.67 19.09 12.30
C GLN A 143 8.70 20.34 11.42
N ASN A 144 8.67 20.18 10.10
CA ASN A 144 8.71 21.23 9.08
C ASN A 144 7.75 20.84 7.93
N ASN A 145 7.96 21.44 6.74
CA ASN A 145 7.24 21.03 5.53
C ASN A 145 7.78 19.72 4.95
N LEU A 146 6.93 19.00 4.25
CA LEU A 146 7.27 17.78 3.50
C LEU A 146 7.07 18.05 2.01
N TYR A 147 8.11 17.83 1.21
CA TYR A 147 8.06 17.91 -0.25
C TYR A 147 8.15 16.53 -0.86
N LEU A 148 7.23 16.19 -1.79
CA LEU A 148 7.13 14.86 -2.38
C LEU A 148 7.75 14.75 -3.78
N CYS A 149 8.34 15.81 -4.26
CA CYS A 149 9.06 15.88 -5.53
C CYS A 149 10.03 17.05 -5.50
N GLU A 150 11.05 17.03 -6.36
CA GLU A 150 11.95 18.15 -6.54
C GLU A 150 11.21 19.38 -7.09
N TRP A 151 11.62 20.58 -6.62
CA TRP A 151 11.08 21.85 -7.15
C TRP A 151 11.95 22.47 -8.23
N SER A 152 13.15 21.95 -8.46
CA SER A 152 14.12 22.44 -9.42
C SER A 152 14.44 21.38 -10.47
N GLY A 153 14.67 21.82 -11.69
CA GLY A 153 14.94 20.97 -12.83
C GLY A 153 13.84 21.04 -13.89
N SER A 154 14.17 20.64 -15.10
CA SER A 154 13.24 20.64 -16.25
C SER A 154 12.34 19.39 -16.31
N GLN A 155 12.62 18.40 -15.46
CA GLN A 155 11.92 17.13 -15.40
C GLN A 155 11.64 16.71 -13.94
N ASN A 156 11.17 17.66 -13.15
CA ASN A 156 10.82 17.45 -11.74
C ASN A 156 9.53 16.59 -11.60
N TRP A 157 9.60 15.33 -12.01
CA TRP A 157 8.53 14.36 -11.96
C TRP A 157 8.78 13.33 -10.87
N ALA A 158 7.71 12.78 -10.31
CA ALA A 158 7.72 11.59 -9.46
C ALA A 158 6.40 10.83 -9.67
N SER A 159 6.43 9.49 -9.68
CA SER A 159 5.32 8.68 -10.18
C SER A 159 4.61 7.85 -9.10
N GLY A 160 4.42 8.43 -7.93
CA GLY A 160 3.61 7.82 -6.88
C GLY A 160 4.38 7.60 -5.58
N GLY A 161 3.64 7.30 -4.54
CA GLY A 161 4.21 7.01 -3.24
C GLY A 161 3.15 6.87 -2.17
N PHE A 162 3.61 6.73 -0.93
CA PHE A 162 2.80 6.33 0.19
C PHE A 162 3.23 7.04 1.48
N LEU A 163 2.26 7.66 2.15
CA LEU A 163 2.43 8.32 3.45
C LEU A 163 1.38 7.78 4.42
N ALA A 164 1.82 7.25 5.57
CA ALA A 164 0.89 6.65 6.53
C ALA A 164 1.28 6.91 7.98
N ASP A 165 0.27 7.04 8.83
CA ASP A 165 0.42 7.14 10.30
C ASP A 165 1.47 8.19 10.72
N SER A 166 1.56 9.31 9.98
CA SER A 166 2.61 10.31 10.13
C SER A 166 2.05 11.68 10.50
N LYS A 167 2.83 12.44 11.27
CA LYS A 167 2.52 13.81 11.67
C LYS A 167 3.50 14.76 10.99
N ILE A 168 2.97 15.75 10.27
CA ILE A 168 3.74 16.81 9.64
C ILE A 168 3.29 18.14 10.24
N ASP A 169 4.19 18.82 10.97
CA ASP A 169 3.86 20.09 11.62
C ASP A 169 3.73 21.26 10.63
N GLY A 170 4.12 21.07 9.39
CA GLY A 170 3.97 21.98 8.26
C GLY A 170 2.99 21.49 7.21
N SER A 171 3.17 22.00 6.00
CA SER A 171 2.39 21.61 4.82
C SER A 171 3.08 20.52 4.01
N VAL A 172 2.28 19.68 3.36
CA VAL A 172 2.76 18.71 2.36
C VAL A 172 2.63 19.33 0.97
N ASN A 173 3.71 19.33 0.21
CA ASN A 173 3.81 19.92 -1.12
C ASN A 173 4.21 18.85 -2.15
N PRO A 174 3.27 18.34 -2.93
CA PRO A 174 3.53 17.32 -3.96
C PRO A 174 4.39 17.77 -5.13
N ILE A 175 4.31 19.05 -5.53
CA ILE A 175 5.01 19.66 -6.68
C ILE A 175 4.70 18.89 -7.98
N GLY A 176 5.68 18.19 -8.54
CA GLY A 176 5.56 17.36 -9.75
C GLY A 176 5.14 15.93 -9.51
N GLN A 177 4.71 15.56 -8.29
CA GLN A 177 4.20 14.23 -7.97
C GLN A 177 2.93 13.93 -8.76
N GLN A 178 2.87 12.77 -9.38
CA GLN A 178 1.79 12.39 -10.29
C GLN A 178 0.59 11.79 -9.56
N GLN A 179 0.84 10.99 -8.53
CA GLN A 179 -0.19 10.30 -7.77
C GLN A 179 0.31 9.96 -6.37
N TRP A 180 -0.61 9.77 -5.40
CA TRP A 180 -0.22 9.52 -4.02
C TRP A 180 -1.34 8.95 -3.17
N LEU A 181 -1.02 8.03 -2.26
CA LEU A 181 -1.91 7.66 -1.15
C LEU A 181 -1.40 8.29 0.16
N SER A 182 -2.27 9.06 0.80
CA SER A 182 -2.14 9.58 2.17
C SER A 182 -3.17 8.91 3.06
N ARG A 183 -2.77 8.26 4.17
CA ARG A 183 -3.71 7.62 5.08
C ARG A 183 -3.36 7.80 6.55
N ASN A 184 -4.35 8.08 7.39
CA ASN A 184 -4.20 8.25 8.84
C ASN A 184 -3.11 9.25 9.24
N ASN A 185 -2.92 10.31 8.48
CA ASN A 185 -1.94 11.34 8.75
C ASN A 185 -2.54 12.56 9.43
N SER A 186 -1.66 13.43 9.95
CA SER A 186 -1.98 14.76 10.42
C SER A 186 -1.01 15.77 9.83
N TYR A 187 -1.50 16.84 9.19
CA TYR A 187 -0.71 17.92 8.61
C TYR A 187 -1.49 19.24 8.61
N VAL A 188 -0.78 20.36 8.44
CA VAL A 188 -1.40 21.70 8.42
C VAL A 188 -2.15 21.94 7.11
N GLY A 189 -1.62 21.46 5.99
CA GLY A 189 -2.24 21.62 4.68
C GLY A 189 -1.60 20.74 3.63
N TRP A 190 -2.32 20.58 2.52
CA TRP A 190 -1.89 19.86 1.33
C TRP A 190 -2.35 20.60 0.10
N SER A 191 -1.45 20.87 -0.85
CA SER A 191 -1.82 21.52 -2.12
C SER A 191 -0.84 21.20 -3.23
N GLY A 192 -1.36 20.94 -4.43
CA GLY A 192 -0.60 20.64 -5.63
C GLY A 192 -0.53 19.17 -5.98
N GLY A 193 0.29 18.81 -6.94
CA GLY A 193 0.36 17.49 -7.58
C GLY A 193 -0.29 17.50 -8.96
N ASN A 194 -0.26 16.35 -9.65
CA ASN A 194 -0.71 16.31 -11.04
C ASN A 194 -2.05 15.58 -11.24
N TRP A 195 -2.16 14.26 -10.94
CA TRP A 195 -3.28 13.48 -11.45
C TRP A 195 -4.19 12.89 -10.37
N ASN A 196 -3.72 11.88 -9.63
CA ASN A 196 -4.58 11.07 -8.77
C ASN A 196 -4.07 11.01 -7.33
N PHE A 197 -4.81 11.58 -6.39
CA PHE A 197 -4.45 11.60 -4.98
C PHE A 197 -5.62 11.08 -4.14
N VAL A 198 -5.34 10.15 -3.23
CA VAL A 198 -6.33 9.62 -2.30
C VAL A 198 -5.92 9.96 -0.87
N PHE A 199 -6.87 10.49 -0.12
CA PHE A 199 -6.77 10.85 1.29
C PHE A 199 -7.75 9.99 2.08
N LEU A 200 -7.23 9.16 2.98
CA LEU A 200 -8.02 8.17 3.69
C LEU A 200 -7.80 8.25 5.20
N GLY A 201 -8.81 8.70 5.94
CA GLY A 201 -8.70 8.83 7.39
C GLY A 201 -7.66 9.85 7.87
N ASP A 202 -7.28 10.80 7.04
CA ASP A 202 -6.40 11.91 7.44
C ASP A 202 -7.19 12.90 8.31
N SER A 203 -6.54 13.54 9.30
CA SER A 203 -7.25 14.43 10.24
C SER A 203 -7.60 15.80 9.63
N SER A 204 -6.91 16.22 8.59
CA SER A 204 -7.12 17.51 7.92
C SER A 204 -6.90 17.38 6.41
N PRO A 205 -7.65 16.52 5.72
CA PRO A 205 -7.47 16.33 4.28
C PRO A 205 -7.86 17.59 3.51
N PRO A 206 -7.29 17.79 2.29
CA PRO A 206 -7.81 18.83 1.39
C PRO A 206 -9.23 18.51 0.97
N PRO A 207 -9.99 19.49 0.45
CA PRO A 207 -11.32 19.23 -0.10
C PRO A 207 -11.27 18.27 -1.29
N GLN A 208 -12.30 17.44 -1.45
CA GLN A 208 -12.50 16.64 -2.66
C GLN A 208 -12.59 17.54 -3.90
N THR A 209 -11.90 17.15 -4.98
CA THR A 209 -11.89 17.95 -6.24
C THR A 209 -12.37 17.19 -7.47
N TRP A 210 -12.70 15.90 -7.38
CA TRP A 210 -13.30 15.19 -8.52
C TRP A 210 -14.60 15.84 -8.96
N PRO A 211 -14.85 15.99 -10.26
CA PRO A 211 -14.08 15.50 -11.42
C PRO A 211 -12.98 16.45 -11.95
N GLY A 212 -12.47 17.34 -11.20
CA GLY A 212 -11.44 18.27 -11.63
C GLY A 212 -11.72 19.72 -11.28
N PRO A 213 -10.83 20.67 -11.50
CA PRO A 213 -9.58 20.54 -12.27
C PRO A 213 -8.50 19.73 -11.54
N TYR A 214 -7.44 19.35 -12.26
CA TYR A 214 -6.27 18.72 -11.65
C TYR A 214 -5.57 19.63 -10.65
N PRO A 215 -5.00 19.05 -9.56
CA PRO A 215 -4.99 17.65 -9.19
C PRO A 215 -6.35 17.13 -8.73
N SER A 216 -6.61 15.85 -9.01
CA SER A 216 -7.86 15.20 -8.60
C SER A 216 -7.68 14.55 -7.23
N TYR A 217 -8.44 15.00 -6.25
CA TYR A 217 -8.41 14.52 -4.87
C TYR A 217 -9.65 13.69 -4.55
N THR A 218 -9.42 12.44 -4.18
CA THR A 218 -10.42 11.55 -3.57
C THR A 218 -10.26 11.61 -2.07
N VAL A 219 -11.32 11.94 -1.34
CA VAL A 219 -11.29 12.09 0.12
C VAL A 219 -12.27 11.15 0.79
N ILE A 220 -11.75 10.27 1.65
CA ILE A 220 -12.52 9.33 2.45
C ILE A 220 -12.22 9.64 3.92
N THR A 221 -13.24 10.08 4.64
CA THR A 221 -13.10 10.68 5.98
C THR A 221 -12.55 9.71 7.02
N ASN A 222 -12.94 8.44 6.96
CA ASN A 222 -12.55 7.43 7.94
C ASN A 222 -11.81 6.28 7.27
N MET A 223 -10.72 5.84 7.88
CA MET A 223 -10.04 4.60 7.55
C MET A 223 -10.90 3.42 8.01
N PRO A 224 -11.40 2.56 7.12
CA PRO A 224 -12.37 1.53 7.51
C PRO A 224 -11.81 0.54 8.53
N LEU A 225 -10.71 -0.10 8.17
CA LEU A 225 -10.07 -1.14 8.98
C LEU A 225 -8.56 -1.09 8.74
N ILE A 226 -7.76 -0.99 9.78
CA ILE A 226 -6.31 -1.09 9.70
C ILE A 226 -5.70 -1.62 10.99
N ARG A 227 -4.77 -2.53 10.87
CA ARG A 227 -3.71 -2.75 11.84
C ARG A 227 -2.47 -2.08 11.29
N GLU A 228 -1.86 -1.15 12.02
CA GLU A 228 -0.61 -0.54 11.57
C GLU A 228 0.51 -1.59 11.51
N LYS A 229 1.47 -1.39 10.60
CA LYS A 229 2.62 -2.28 10.40
C LYS A 229 3.35 -2.53 11.73
N PRO A 230 3.67 -3.78 12.08
CA PRO A 230 4.54 -4.07 13.22
C PRO A 230 5.91 -3.40 13.06
N PHE A 231 6.46 -2.87 14.15
CA PHE A 231 7.73 -2.16 14.13
C PHE A 231 8.67 -2.56 15.25
N LEU A 232 9.95 -2.54 14.94
CA LEU A 232 11.03 -2.87 15.89
C LEU A 232 11.29 -1.68 16.82
N TYR A 233 11.48 -1.94 18.12
CA TYR A 233 11.89 -0.93 19.11
C TYR A 233 12.74 -1.53 20.21
N ILE A 234 13.39 -0.68 21.01
CA ILE A 234 14.11 -1.06 22.24
C ILE A 234 13.47 -0.42 23.45
N ASP A 235 13.45 -1.16 24.56
CA ASP A 235 12.98 -0.65 25.86
C ASP A 235 14.09 0.13 26.61
N SER A 236 13.78 0.64 27.80
CA SER A 236 14.74 1.35 28.64
C SER A 236 15.92 0.49 29.14
N ASN A 237 15.80 -0.83 29.06
CA ASN A 237 16.83 -1.80 29.42
C ASN A 237 17.62 -2.30 28.21
N THR A 238 17.43 -1.67 27.05
CA THR A 238 18.05 -2.03 25.76
C THR A 238 17.63 -3.39 25.19
N ASN A 239 16.53 -3.98 25.63
CA ASN A 239 15.95 -5.18 25.05
C ASN A 239 15.18 -4.84 23.78
N PHE A 240 15.31 -5.68 22.75
CA PHE A 240 14.62 -5.52 21.48
C PHE A 240 13.24 -6.19 21.49
N PHE A 241 12.25 -5.48 21.00
CA PHE A 241 10.88 -5.94 20.83
C PHE A 241 10.33 -5.58 19.44
N VAL A 242 9.36 -6.33 18.99
CA VAL A 242 8.46 -5.94 17.90
C VAL A 242 7.11 -5.55 18.49
N MET A 243 6.70 -4.31 18.29
CA MET A 243 5.36 -3.85 18.62
C MET A 243 4.40 -4.30 17.52
N VAL A 244 3.32 -4.96 17.88
CA VAL A 244 2.19 -5.31 17.03
C VAL A 244 1.02 -4.42 17.42
N PRO A 245 0.67 -3.40 16.62
CA PRO A 245 -0.44 -2.51 16.94
C PRO A 245 -1.79 -3.24 16.91
N ASN A 246 -2.75 -2.77 17.71
CA ASN A 246 -4.11 -3.27 17.68
C ASN A 246 -4.81 -2.94 16.34
N LEU A 247 -5.79 -3.77 15.99
CA LEU A 247 -6.71 -3.48 14.89
C LEU A 247 -7.54 -2.24 15.23
N ARG A 248 -7.67 -1.31 14.28
CA ARG A 248 -8.46 -0.08 14.38
C ARG A 248 -9.55 -0.09 13.31
N THR A 249 -10.72 0.39 13.65
CA THR A 249 -11.84 0.59 12.72
C THR A 249 -12.29 2.04 12.74
N ASN A 250 -12.78 2.54 11.62
CA ASN A 250 -13.29 3.92 11.47
C ASN A 250 -12.33 4.97 12.05
N SER A 251 -11.03 4.80 11.80
CA SER A 251 -9.99 5.62 12.42
C SER A 251 -9.65 6.86 11.61
N VAL A 252 -9.27 7.92 12.32
CA VAL A 252 -8.80 9.19 11.77
C VAL A 252 -7.49 9.57 12.45
N GLY A 253 -6.55 10.08 11.66
CA GLY A 253 -5.25 10.55 12.15
C GLY A 253 -4.34 9.44 12.70
N THR A 254 -3.20 9.85 13.23
CA THR A 254 -2.12 8.96 13.65
C THR A 254 -2.50 8.05 14.82
N SER A 255 -1.83 6.89 14.90
CA SER A 255 -2.03 5.91 15.99
C SER A 255 -1.22 6.22 17.26
N TRP A 256 -0.32 7.22 17.22
CA TRP A 256 0.70 7.44 18.26
C TRP A 256 0.77 8.86 18.80
N ALA A 257 0.34 9.89 18.06
CA ALA A 257 0.51 11.28 18.48
C ALA A 257 -0.33 11.67 19.72
N GLY A 258 -1.40 10.94 20.01
CA GLY A 258 -2.25 11.12 21.19
C GLY A 258 -1.80 10.32 22.43
N GLY A 259 -0.72 9.54 22.33
CA GLY A 259 -0.23 8.67 23.40
C GLY A 259 0.46 7.41 22.87
N PRO A 260 0.83 6.47 23.75
CA PRO A 260 1.43 5.20 23.31
C PRO A 260 0.52 4.43 22.35
N THR A 261 1.09 3.87 21.29
CA THR A 261 0.34 3.01 20.37
C THR A 261 -0.18 1.77 21.09
N PRO A 262 -1.50 1.55 21.13
CA PRO A 262 -2.06 0.34 21.72
C PRO A 262 -1.64 -0.89 20.93
N GLY A 263 -1.21 -1.95 21.61
CA GLY A 263 -0.76 -3.17 20.94
C GLY A 263 -0.06 -4.14 21.88
N VAL A 264 0.56 -5.15 21.30
CA VAL A 264 1.30 -6.20 22.01
C VAL A 264 2.78 -6.11 21.63
N SER A 265 3.66 -6.16 22.64
CA SER A 265 5.11 -6.20 22.44
C SER A 265 5.62 -7.64 22.48
N VAL A 266 6.22 -8.09 21.39
CA VAL A 266 6.79 -9.43 21.27
C VAL A 266 8.31 -9.32 21.36
N PRO A 267 8.99 -9.96 22.35
CA PRO A 267 10.44 -9.87 22.46
C PRO A 267 11.14 -10.53 21.27
N VAL A 268 12.24 -9.94 20.80
CA VAL A 268 12.99 -10.45 19.63
C VAL A 268 13.56 -11.85 19.87
N SER A 269 13.68 -12.30 21.14
CA SER A 269 14.01 -13.69 21.46
C SER A 269 12.96 -14.71 20.96
N GLN A 270 11.76 -14.27 20.60
CA GLN A 270 10.71 -15.09 19.95
C GLN A 270 10.77 -15.03 18.42
N PHE A 271 11.85 -14.51 17.85
CA PHE A 271 12.07 -14.44 16.42
C PHE A 271 13.31 -15.24 16.01
N TYR A 272 13.18 -15.95 14.91
CA TYR A 272 14.33 -16.43 14.16
C TYR A 272 14.86 -15.29 13.27
N ILE A 273 16.13 -14.96 13.38
CA ILE A 273 16.77 -13.90 12.59
C ILE A 273 17.53 -14.58 11.45
N ALA A 274 16.92 -14.65 10.28
CA ALA A 274 17.50 -15.27 9.11
C ALA A 274 18.51 -14.34 8.43
N GLN A 275 19.60 -14.91 7.92
CA GLN A 275 20.66 -14.19 7.22
C GLN A 275 20.87 -14.74 5.79
N PRO A 276 21.00 -13.85 4.78
CA PRO A 276 21.22 -14.28 3.40
C PRO A 276 22.55 -15.01 3.26
N GLY A 277 22.56 -16.07 2.43
CA GLY A 277 23.74 -16.90 2.22
C GLY A 277 24.07 -17.90 3.36
N VAL A 278 23.39 -17.79 4.50
CA VAL A 278 23.49 -18.72 5.63
C VAL A 278 22.22 -19.56 5.71
N ASP A 279 21.06 -18.93 5.68
CA ASP A 279 19.77 -19.58 5.85
C ASP A 279 19.11 -19.90 4.50
N ASN A 280 18.34 -20.97 4.51
CA ASN A 280 17.53 -21.44 3.39
C ASN A 280 16.09 -21.72 3.86
N ALA A 281 15.19 -22.06 2.93
CA ALA A 281 13.79 -22.35 3.28
C ALA A 281 13.66 -23.47 4.33
N GLY A 282 14.57 -24.44 4.37
CA GLY A 282 14.51 -25.52 5.35
C GLY A 282 14.79 -25.05 6.78
N THR A 283 15.85 -24.23 6.99
CA THR A 283 16.16 -23.66 8.32
C THR A 283 15.09 -22.70 8.79
N ILE A 284 14.58 -21.85 7.90
CA ILE A 284 13.51 -20.89 8.19
C ILE A 284 12.21 -21.62 8.55
N ASN A 285 11.82 -22.63 7.76
CA ASN A 285 10.61 -23.40 8.02
C ASN A 285 10.68 -24.20 9.33
N ALA A 286 11.85 -24.74 9.67
CA ALA A 286 12.05 -25.41 10.96
C ALA A 286 11.83 -24.46 12.14
N ALA A 287 12.30 -23.22 12.04
CA ALA A 287 12.08 -22.21 13.06
C ALA A 287 10.60 -21.78 13.16
N LEU A 288 9.94 -21.52 12.02
CA LEU A 288 8.52 -21.19 11.97
C LEU A 288 7.65 -22.33 12.54
N ASN A 289 7.95 -23.60 12.19
CA ASN A 289 7.24 -24.76 12.72
C ASN A 289 7.44 -24.96 14.22
N SER A 290 8.52 -24.44 14.82
CA SER A 290 8.73 -24.44 16.26
C SER A 290 7.98 -23.33 16.99
N GLY A 291 7.21 -22.49 16.27
CA GLY A 291 6.42 -21.38 16.82
C GLY A 291 7.16 -20.05 16.92
N LEU A 292 8.37 -19.93 16.33
CA LEU A 292 9.07 -18.65 16.27
C LEU A 292 8.50 -17.77 15.15
N ASN A 293 8.56 -16.47 15.35
CA ASN A 293 8.39 -15.46 14.31
C ASN A 293 9.66 -15.35 13.45
N LEU A 294 9.64 -14.56 12.40
CA LEU A 294 10.75 -14.42 11.46
C LEU A 294 11.16 -12.96 11.28
N ILE A 295 12.45 -12.68 11.39
CA ILE A 295 13.08 -11.47 10.87
C ILE A 295 13.98 -11.87 9.70
N LEU A 296 13.77 -11.26 8.53
CA LEU A 296 14.63 -11.39 7.36
C LEU A 296 15.58 -10.19 7.33
N THR A 297 16.89 -10.45 7.38
CA THR A 297 17.91 -9.38 7.33
C THR A 297 18.22 -8.95 5.90
N PRO A 298 18.83 -7.76 5.68
CA PRO A 298 19.06 -7.22 4.35
C PRO A 298 19.94 -8.12 3.47
N GLY A 299 19.42 -8.51 2.30
CA GLY A 299 20.14 -9.32 1.31
C GLY A 299 19.21 -10.10 0.39
N ILE A 300 19.77 -11.02 -0.37
CA ILE A 300 19.06 -11.84 -1.35
C ILE A 300 19.06 -13.29 -0.88
N TYR A 301 17.87 -13.89 -0.83
CA TYR A 301 17.61 -15.27 -0.43
C TYR A 301 17.17 -16.08 -1.65
N HIS A 302 17.96 -17.05 -2.08
CA HIS A 302 17.58 -18.00 -3.12
C HIS A 302 16.88 -19.21 -2.49
N LEU A 303 15.63 -19.45 -2.87
CA LEU A 303 14.75 -20.41 -2.22
C LEU A 303 14.43 -21.58 -3.16
N THR A 304 14.92 -22.78 -2.85
CA THR A 304 14.57 -24.01 -3.57
C THR A 304 13.19 -24.55 -3.19
N ASN A 305 12.70 -24.19 -2.01
CA ASN A 305 11.37 -24.48 -1.50
C ASN A 305 10.74 -23.19 -0.96
N SER A 306 9.44 -23.17 -0.82
CA SER A 306 8.72 -22.03 -0.25
C SER A 306 9.01 -21.86 1.24
N ILE A 307 9.05 -20.62 1.71
CA ILE A 307 8.85 -20.31 3.12
C ILE A 307 7.37 -20.55 3.42
N LEU A 308 7.08 -21.38 4.42
CA LEU A 308 5.74 -21.79 4.80
C LEU A 308 5.34 -21.14 6.13
N VAL A 309 4.36 -20.24 6.10
CA VAL A 309 3.80 -19.60 7.29
C VAL A 309 2.49 -20.31 7.64
N THR A 310 2.56 -21.21 8.60
CA THR A 310 1.45 -22.14 8.93
C THR A 310 0.83 -21.90 10.30
N ASN A 311 1.47 -21.13 11.16
CA ASN A 311 0.97 -20.83 12.50
C ASN A 311 0.21 -19.49 12.51
N PRO A 312 -0.91 -19.39 13.23
CA PRO A 312 -1.59 -18.11 13.41
C PRO A 312 -0.69 -17.09 14.13
N ASP A 313 -1.00 -15.83 13.95
CA ASP A 313 -0.30 -14.69 14.54
C ASP A 313 1.20 -14.56 14.20
N THR A 314 1.72 -15.36 13.29
CA THR A 314 3.12 -15.30 12.87
C THR A 314 3.44 -13.92 12.29
N ILE A 315 4.55 -13.34 12.76
CA ILE A 315 5.09 -12.07 12.26
C ILE A 315 6.31 -12.38 11.39
N VAL A 316 6.29 -11.89 10.16
CA VAL A 316 7.44 -11.91 9.23
C VAL A 316 7.84 -10.47 8.94
N LEU A 317 8.97 -10.04 9.48
CA LEU A 317 9.45 -8.67 9.37
C LEU A 317 10.73 -8.62 8.50
N GLY A 318 10.64 -7.98 7.34
CA GLY A 318 11.79 -7.69 6.48
C GLY A 318 12.50 -6.39 6.90
N LEU A 319 13.81 -6.43 7.01
CA LEU A 319 14.66 -5.29 7.32
C LEU A 319 15.52 -4.94 6.11
N GLY A 320 15.46 -3.67 5.63
CA GLY A 320 16.28 -3.21 4.52
C GLY A 320 16.04 -3.94 3.21
N PHE A 321 14.78 -4.22 2.88
CA PHE A 321 14.34 -4.82 1.61
C PHE A 321 14.93 -6.21 1.31
N PRO A 322 14.85 -7.20 2.21
CA PRO A 322 15.26 -8.57 1.89
C PRO A 322 14.49 -9.04 0.66
N THR A 323 15.22 -9.70 -0.24
CA THR A 323 14.67 -10.13 -1.52
C THR A 323 14.62 -11.65 -1.58
N LEU A 324 13.43 -12.22 -1.79
CA LEU A 324 13.18 -13.65 -1.89
C LEU A 324 13.03 -14.06 -3.35
N ILE A 325 13.86 -15.00 -3.81
CA ILE A 325 13.88 -15.50 -5.20
C ILE A 325 13.60 -17.01 -5.20
N PRO A 326 12.44 -17.47 -5.69
CA PRO A 326 12.18 -18.90 -5.87
C PRO A 326 12.99 -19.42 -7.04
N THR A 327 13.59 -20.59 -6.89
CA THR A 327 14.47 -21.17 -7.90
C THR A 327 13.93 -22.48 -8.51
N ASN A 328 12.78 -22.98 -8.03
CA ASN A 328 12.28 -24.31 -8.38
C ASN A 328 10.75 -24.36 -8.60
N ARG A 329 10.20 -23.44 -9.40
CA ARG A 329 8.75 -23.37 -9.76
C ARG A 329 7.78 -23.24 -8.59
N ASN A 330 8.25 -23.02 -7.38
CA ASN A 330 7.45 -22.84 -6.18
C ASN A 330 7.21 -21.34 -5.92
N PRO A 331 6.18 -20.95 -5.19
CA PRO A 331 6.11 -19.62 -4.60
C PRO A 331 7.32 -19.38 -3.67
N ALA A 332 7.78 -18.15 -3.56
CA ALA A 332 8.82 -17.81 -2.59
C ALA A 332 8.29 -17.96 -1.15
N MET A 333 7.02 -17.58 -0.94
CA MET A 333 6.35 -17.71 0.35
C MET A 333 4.89 -18.15 0.15
N VAL A 334 4.43 -19.02 1.03
CA VAL A 334 3.03 -19.45 1.15
C VAL A 334 2.56 -19.19 2.57
N ILE A 335 1.49 -18.44 2.71
CA ILE A 335 0.78 -18.23 3.96
C ILE A 335 -0.43 -19.15 3.97
N SER A 336 -0.53 -20.00 4.99
CA SER A 336 -1.69 -20.87 5.16
C SER A 336 -2.94 -20.06 5.54
N ASP A 337 -4.10 -20.70 5.47
CA ASP A 337 -5.38 -20.13 5.86
C ASP A 337 -5.53 -20.11 7.39
N VAL A 338 -4.81 -19.21 8.04
CA VAL A 338 -4.73 -19.05 9.51
C VAL A 338 -4.82 -17.58 9.91
N ASP A 339 -5.38 -17.32 11.09
CA ASP A 339 -5.61 -15.97 11.59
C ASP A 339 -4.31 -15.16 11.80
N GLY A 340 -4.41 -13.88 11.62
CA GLY A 340 -3.53 -12.89 12.20
C GLY A 340 -2.08 -12.87 11.71
N VAL A 341 -1.73 -13.50 10.60
CA VAL A 341 -0.37 -13.44 10.03
C VAL A 341 -0.06 -12.01 9.55
N LYS A 342 1.15 -11.52 9.88
CA LYS A 342 1.64 -10.18 9.51
C LYS A 342 2.94 -10.33 8.72
N VAL A 343 2.96 -9.93 7.44
CA VAL A 343 4.15 -9.98 6.57
C VAL A 343 4.50 -8.59 6.09
N SER A 344 5.76 -8.16 6.22
CA SER A 344 6.12 -6.78 5.91
C SER A 344 7.53 -6.60 5.35
N GLY A 345 7.69 -5.60 4.45
CA GLY A 345 8.98 -5.06 4.03
C GLY A 345 9.83 -5.99 3.16
N ILE A 346 9.22 -6.79 2.29
CA ILE A 346 9.89 -7.83 1.49
C ILE A 346 9.74 -7.54 0.00
N ILE A 347 10.80 -7.83 -0.75
CA ILE A 347 10.76 -7.90 -2.22
C ILE A 347 10.69 -9.37 -2.64
N PHE A 348 9.73 -9.72 -3.48
CA PHE A 348 9.59 -11.01 -4.12
C PHE A 348 10.06 -10.89 -5.58
N ASP A 349 11.25 -11.39 -5.91
CA ASP A 349 11.77 -11.41 -7.27
C ASP A 349 11.43 -12.74 -7.95
N ALA A 350 11.04 -12.67 -9.21
CA ALA A 350 10.82 -13.86 -10.00
C ALA A 350 12.15 -14.57 -10.32
N GLY A 351 12.18 -15.89 -10.18
CA GLY A 351 13.27 -16.73 -10.63
C GLY A 351 13.22 -17.00 -12.13
N THR A 352 14.26 -17.66 -12.66
CA THR A 352 14.36 -18.02 -14.09
C THR A 352 13.39 -19.11 -14.53
N THR A 353 12.75 -19.78 -13.57
CA THR A 353 11.75 -20.82 -13.81
C THR A 353 10.40 -20.31 -13.27
N ALA A 354 9.40 -20.26 -14.13
CA ALA A 354 8.08 -19.69 -13.80
C ALA A 354 7.45 -20.35 -12.58
N SER A 355 7.15 -19.55 -11.57
CA SER A 355 6.30 -19.90 -10.45
C SER A 355 4.82 -19.63 -10.77
N PRO A 356 3.86 -20.38 -10.20
CA PRO A 356 2.45 -20.04 -10.35
C PRO A 356 2.12 -18.68 -9.70
N SER A 357 2.79 -18.37 -8.59
CA SER A 357 2.73 -17.10 -7.89
C SER A 357 4.04 -16.89 -7.12
N LEU A 358 4.45 -15.64 -6.87
CA LEU A 358 5.63 -15.38 -6.03
C LEU A 358 5.25 -15.41 -4.55
N LEU A 359 4.08 -14.86 -4.22
CA LEU A 359 3.46 -14.94 -2.90
C LEU A 359 2.05 -15.54 -3.04
N GLU A 360 1.75 -16.55 -2.24
CA GLU A 360 0.42 -17.14 -2.14
C GLU A 360 -0.12 -16.99 -0.72
N VAL A 361 -1.35 -16.48 -0.60
CA VAL A 361 -2.03 -16.23 0.68
C VAL A 361 -3.31 -17.05 0.74
N GLY A 362 -3.33 -18.07 1.58
CA GLY A 362 -4.39 -19.04 1.64
C GLY A 362 -4.32 -20.08 0.52
N THR A 363 -5.19 -21.06 0.57
CA THR A 363 -5.31 -22.13 -0.42
C THR A 363 -6.56 -21.98 -1.28
N ALA A 364 -6.59 -22.59 -2.45
CA ALA A 364 -7.71 -22.45 -3.41
C ALA A 364 -9.08 -22.94 -2.90
N THR A 365 -9.11 -23.66 -1.77
CA THR A 365 -10.35 -24.21 -1.19
C THR A 365 -10.79 -23.50 0.09
N ASN A 366 -10.38 -22.28 0.24
CA ASN A 366 -10.49 -21.50 1.47
C ASN A 366 -11.91 -21.08 1.82
N ALA A 367 -12.24 -21.16 3.11
CA ALA A 367 -13.50 -20.68 3.64
C ALA A 367 -13.37 -20.10 5.06
N VAL A 368 -12.16 -19.95 5.61
CA VAL A 368 -11.98 -19.44 6.98
C VAL A 368 -12.28 -17.94 7.03
N ASP A 369 -13.01 -17.53 8.06
CA ASP A 369 -13.31 -16.12 8.34
C ASP A 369 -12.23 -15.56 9.28
N HIS A 370 -11.39 -14.68 8.75
CA HIS A 370 -10.33 -13.99 9.50
C HIS A 370 -10.74 -12.57 9.93
N SER A 371 -12.03 -12.24 9.94
CA SER A 371 -12.51 -10.86 10.21
C SER A 371 -12.11 -10.32 11.59
N ALA A 372 -11.98 -11.19 12.59
CA ALA A 372 -11.57 -10.82 13.94
C ALA A 372 -10.04 -10.51 14.03
N ASP A 373 -9.22 -11.19 13.24
CA ASP A 373 -7.76 -11.00 13.17
C ASP A 373 -7.25 -11.25 11.74
N PRO A 374 -7.34 -10.25 10.86
CA PRO A 374 -7.00 -10.36 9.44
C PRO A 374 -5.53 -10.71 9.19
N ILE A 375 -5.29 -11.42 8.09
CA ILE A 375 -3.95 -11.53 7.51
C ILE A 375 -3.57 -10.17 6.94
N CYS A 376 -2.39 -9.64 7.31
CA CYS A 376 -1.96 -8.31 6.93
C CYS A 376 -0.63 -8.33 6.16
N LEU A 377 -0.60 -7.65 5.02
CA LEU A 377 0.55 -7.53 4.11
C LEU A 377 0.96 -6.07 4.01
N TYR A 378 2.22 -5.73 4.35
CA TYR A 378 2.67 -4.33 4.40
C TYR A 378 3.94 -4.12 3.59
N ASP A 379 3.99 -3.04 2.78
CA ASP A 379 5.18 -2.65 2.03
C ASP A 379 5.82 -3.81 1.26
N LEU A 380 5.00 -4.59 0.56
CA LEU A 380 5.48 -5.70 -0.25
C LEU A 380 5.67 -5.25 -1.69
N CYS A 381 6.81 -5.62 -2.25
CA CYS A 381 7.10 -5.43 -3.66
C CYS A 381 7.26 -6.79 -4.34
N SER A 382 6.76 -6.92 -5.58
CA SER A 382 7.13 -8.01 -6.47
C SER A 382 7.83 -7.46 -7.69
N ARG A 383 8.83 -8.19 -8.18
CA ARG A 383 9.58 -7.77 -9.35
C ARG A 383 9.79 -8.95 -10.31
N VAL A 384 9.46 -8.74 -11.58
CA VAL A 384 9.67 -9.74 -12.64
C VAL A 384 10.64 -9.14 -13.67
N GLY A 385 11.88 -9.61 -13.70
CA GLY A 385 12.94 -9.00 -14.51
C GLY A 385 13.62 -7.82 -13.80
N GLY A 386 14.30 -6.97 -14.57
CA GLY A 386 15.02 -5.79 -14.07
C GLY A 386 16.40 -6.11 -13.52
N GLN A 387 16.51 -6.65 -12.33
CA GLN A 387 17.79 -7.05 -11.74
C GLN A 387 18.33 -8.33 -12.36
N PHE A 388 17.49 -9.35 -12.46
CA PHE A 388 17.76 -10.66 -13.04
C PHE A 388 16.68 -11.01 -14.04
N ILE A 389 16.95 -12.00 -14.91
CA ILE A 389 15.89 -12.62 -15.72
C ILE A 389 14.93 -13.34 -14.76
N GLY A 390 13.65 -13.10 -14.92
CA GLY A 390 12.63 -13.71 -14.06
C GLY A 390 11.30 -13.89 -14.81
N THR A 391 10.55 -14.90 -14.42
CA THR A 391 9.23 -15.18 -14.97
C THR A 391 8.30 -15.75 -13.90
N THR A 392 7.02 -15.37 -13.99
CA THR A 392 5.98 -15.90 -13.10
C THR A 392 4.62 -15.85 -13.79
N THR A 393 3.66 -16.65 -13.35
CA THR A 393 2.29 -16.49 -13.83
C THR A 393 1.66 -15.27 -13.15
N ASN A 394 1.67 -15.22 -11.83
CA ASN A 394 1.18 -14.08 -11.04
C ASN A 394 2.27 -13.60 -10.07
N CYS A 395 2.24 -12.33 -9.68
CA CYS A 395 3.09 -11.88 -8.58
C CYS A 395 2.49 -12.29 -7.23
N VAL A 396 1.25 -11.95 -6.98
CA VAL A 396 0.55 -12.27 -5.73
C VAL A 396 -0.80 -12.90 -6.03
N THR A 397 -1.09 -14.02 -5.36
CA THR A 397 -2.41 -14.66 -5.37
C THR A 397 -2.96 -14.68 -3.95
N ILE A 398 -4.13 -14.07 -3.74
CA ILE A 398 -4.83 -14.04 -2.46
C ILE A 398 -6.06 -14.93 -2.56
N ASN A 399 -6.00 -16.09 -1.92
CA ASN A 399 -7.12 -17.03 -1.82
C ASN A 399 -7.86 -16.88 -0.47
N ALA A 400 -7.18 -16.45 0.59
CA ALA A 400 -7.75 -16.26 1.92
C ALA A 400 -8.76 -15.10 1.95
N ASN A 401 -9.78 -15.23 2.81
CA ASN A 401 -10.71 -14.15 3.11
C ASN A 401 -10.11 -13.14 4.09
N ASN A 402 -10.70 -11.92 4.17
CA ASN A 402 -10.35 -10.89 5.16
C ASN A 402 -8.85 -10.54 5.19
N VAL A 403 -8.20 -10.46 4.03
CA VAL A 403 -6.81 -10.03 3.92
C VAL A 403 -6.77 -8.51 3.78
N VAL A 404 -5.83 -7.89 4.49
CA VAL A 404 -5.54 -6.45 4.38
C VAL A 404 -4.17 -6.28 3.74
N GLY A 405 -4.12 -5.67 2.56
CA GLY A 405 -2.90 -5.22 1.91
C GLY A 405 -2.70 -3.73 2.11
N ASP A 406 -1.47 -3.28 2.38
CA ASP A 406 -1.16 -1.90 2.69
C ASP A 406 0.18 -1.50 2.08
N ASN A 407 0.13 -0.79 0.95
CA ASN A 407 1.25 -0.42 0.10
C ASN A 407 1.91 -1.62 -0.60
N LEU A 408 1.31 -2.04 -1.70
CA LEU A 408 1.81 -3.13 -2.54
C LEU A 408 2.26 -2.59 -3.90
N TRP A 409 3.48 -2.93 -4.33
CA TRP A 409 3.96 -2.65 -5.68
C TRP A 409 4.31 -3.95 -6.42
N LEU A 410 3.57 -4.25 -7.48
CA LEU A 410 3.69 -5.46 -8.27
C LEU A 410 4.13 -5.07 -9.69
N TRP A 411 5.41 -5.29 -9.98
CA TRP A 411 6.06 -4.73 -11.14
C TRP A 411 6.65 -5.81 -12.07
N ARG A 412 6.16 -5.85 -13.30
CA ARG A 412 6.90 -6.47 -14.38
C ARG A 412 7.83 -5.40 -14.94
N ALA A 413 9.14 -5.58 -14.76
CA ALA A 413 10.11 -4.55 -15.11
C ALA A 413 10.06 -4.17 -16.58
N ASP A 414 9.97 -2.88 -16.87
CA ASP A 414 10.04 -2.26 -18.19
C ASP A 414 11.47 -1.81 -18.52
N HIS A 415 12.33 -1.71 -17.53
CA HIS A 415 13.76 -1.41 -17.64
C HIS A 415 14.58 -2.20 -16.62
N GLY A 416 15.90 -2.31 -16.85
CA GLY A 416 16.78 -3.10 -15.98
C GLY A 416 18.19 -3.27 -16.50
N ASN A 417 18.89 -4.22 -15.92
CA ASN A 417 20.18 -4.69 -16.44
C ASN A 417 20.02 -5.23 -17.87
N SER A 418 21.08 -5.16 -18.67
CA SER A 418 21.03 -5.61 -20.07
C SER A 418 20.52 -7.05 -20.19
N GLY A 419 19.51 -7.28 -21.04
CA GLY A 419 18.94 -8.59 -21.34
C GLY A 419 17.99 -9.16 -20.27
N THR A 420 17.51 -8.35 -19.34
CA THR A 420 16.60 -8.81 -18.26
C THR A 420 15.14 -8.41 -18.46
N VAL A 421 14.83 -7.62 -19.50
CA VAL A 421 13.49 -7.12 -19.80
C VAL A 421 13.13 -7.30 -21.26
N GLY A 422 11.85 -7.51 -21.56
CA GLY A 422 11.26 -7.66 -22.88
C GLY A 422 10.07 -8.62 -22.87
N TRP A 423 9.17 -8.52 -23.85
CA TRP A 423 7.91 -9.26 -23.90
C TRP A 423 8.05 -10.75 -23.61
N THR A 424 9.07 -11.40 -24.17
CA THR A 424 9.35 -12.84 -23.97
C THR A 424 10.51 -13.13 -23.00
N ILE A 425 11.11 -12.10 -22.39
CA ILE A 425 12.28 -12.25 -21.50
C ILE A 425 11.85 -12.33 -20.06
N ASN A 426 10.96 -11.44 -19.64
CA ASN A 426 10.39 -11.40 -18.28
C ASN A 426 8.86 -11.48 -18.29
N PRO A 427 8.27 -12.56 -18.85
CA PRO A 427 6.83 -12.68 -18.95
C PRO A 427 6.17 -12.82 -17.58
N SER A 428 5.03 -12.14 -17.44
CA SER A 428 4.15 -12.22 -16.27
C SER A 428 2.72 -11.93 -16.71
N GLN A 429 1.79 -12.83 -16.36
CA GLN A 429 0.40 -12.66 -16.79
C GLN A 429 -0.32 -11.58 -15.98
N SER A 430 -0.25 -11.65 -14.64
CA SER A 430 -0.95 -10.71 -13.78
C SER A 430 -0.12 -10.35 -12.54
N GLY A 431 -0.26 -9.13 -12.05
CA GLY A 431 0.35 -8.73 -10.80
C GLY A 431 -0.41 -9.28 -9.60
N LEU A 432 -1.72 -9.04 -9.54
CA LEU A 432 -2.57 -9.46 -8.42
C LEU A 432 -3.77 -10.28 -8.90
N VAL A 433 -3.96 -11.45 -8.30
CA VAL A 433 -5.19 -12.24 -8.42
C VAL A 433 -5.81 -12.41 -7.03
N VAL A 434 -7.07 -11.98 -6.86
CA VAL A 434 -7.79 -12.06 -5.60
C VAL A 434 -8.98 -13.00 -5.75
N ASN A 435 -8.94 -14.14 -5.08
CA ASN A 435 -10.03 -15.13 -5.05
C ASN A 435 -10.79 -15.08 -3.71
N GLY A 436 -10.16 -14.59 -2.64
CA GLY A 436 -10.76 -14.46 -1.32
C GLY A 436 -11.80 -13.35 -1.25
N ASN A 437 -12.75 -13.49 -0.33
CA ASN A 437 -13.77 -12.49 -0.02
C ASN A 437 -13.28 -11.50 1.04
N ASN A 438 -13.88 -10.30 1.11
CA ASN A 438 -13.57 -9.26 2.08
C ASN A 438 -12.08 -8.84 2.10
N VAL A 439 -11.39 -8.93 0.97
CA VAL A 439 -10.01 -8.46 0.84
C VAL A 439 -10.01 -6.94 0.65
N THR A 440 -9.18 -6.24 1.41
CA THR A 440 -9.04 -4.79 1.33
C THR A 440 -7.59 -4.40 1.03
N ILE A 441 -7.35 -3.59 0.01
CA ILE A 441 -6.02 -3.12 -0.37
C ILE A 441 -5.98 -1.59 -0.30
N TYR A 442 -5.00 -1.07 0.44
CA TYR A 442 -4.68 0.35 0.53
C TYR A 442 -3.37 0.63 -0.20
N GLY A 443 -3.41 1.35 -1.32
CA GLY A 443 -2.23 1.62 -2.14
C GLY A 443 -1.76 0.41 -2.92
N LEU A 444 -2.39 0.16 -4.05
CA LEU A 444 -2.01 -0.87 -5.01
C LEU A 444 -1.38 -0.21 -6.23
N PHE A 445 -0.08 -0.44 -6.42
CA PHE A 445 0.66 -0.10 -7.62
C PHE A 445 0.90 -1.40 -8.40
N ASN A 446 0.45 -1.49 -9.65
CA ASN A 446 0.47 -2.75 -10.40
C ASN A 446 0.72 -2.51 -11.89
N GLU A 447 1.86 -2.97 -12.43
CA GLU A 447 2.40 -2.40 -13.66
C GLU A 447 2.98 -3.43 -14.62
N HIS A 448 2.68 -3.20 -15.92
CA HIS A 448 3.29 -3.79 -17.11
C HIS A 448 3.05 -5.28 -17.35
N HIS A 449 2.18 -5.93 -16.59
CA HIS A 449 1.86 -7.34 -16.82
C HIS A 449 1.15 -7.54 -18.18
N GLU A 450 1.35 -8.71 -18.78
CA GLU A 450 0.92 -8.97 -20.15
C GLU A 450 -0.59 -9.15 -20.32
N GLN A 451 -1.30 -9.46 -19.21
CA GLN A 451 -2.76 -9.59 -19.20
C GLN A 451 -3.38 -8.58 -18.22
N TYR A 452 -4.35 -9.01 -17.41
CA TYR A 452 -4.92 -8.14 -16.38
C TYR A 452 -3.89 -7.79 -15.32
N GLN A 453 -3.66 -6.50 -15.08
CA GLN A 453 -2.75 -6.13 -13.97
C GLN A 453 -3.33 -6.65 -12.65
N THR A 454 -4.63 -6.41 -12.44
CA THR A 454 -5.40 -6.89 -11.29
C THR A 454 -6.62 -7.67 -11.75
N LEU A 455 -6.77 -8.92 -11.30
CA LEU A 455 -7.93 -9.75 -11.50
C LEU A 455 -8.62 -10.05 -10.16
N TRP A 456 -9.86 -9.60 -10.01
CA TRP A 456 -10.63 -9.74 -8.78
C TRP A 456 -11.81 -10.70 -8.95
N ASN A 457 -11.79 -11.83 -8.24
CA ASN A 457 -12.79 -12.89 -8.30
C ASN A 457 -13.63 -12.99 -7.02
N GLY A 458 -13.15 -12.46 -5.88
CA GLY A 458 -13.83 -12.51 -4.59
C GLY A 458 -14.88 -11.43 -4.43
N ASN A 459 -15.86 -11.66 -3.56
CA ASN A 459 -16.87 -10.68 -3.19
C ASN A 459 -16.40 -9.78 -2.05
N TRP A 460 -17.04 -8.61 -1.89
CA TRP A 460 -16.77 -7.64 -0.82
C TRP A 460 -15.34 -7.10 -0.84
N GLY A 461 -14.72 -7.12 -2.02
CA GLY A 461 -13.39 -6.55 -2.25
C GLY A 461 -13.39 -5.03 -2.13
N ARG A 462 -12.27 -4.46 -1.64
CA ARG A 462 -12.10 -3.01 -1.54
C ARG A 462 -10.70 -2.59 -1.96
N VAL A 463 -10.61 -1.54 -2.76
CA VAL A 463 -9.33 -0.94 -3.14
C VAL A 463 -9.41 0.57 -2.92
N TYR A 464 -8.47 1.11 -2.16
CA TYR A 464 -8.30 2.54 -1.95
C TYR A 464 -6.95 2.95 -2.51
N PHE A 465 -6.97 3.73 -3.56
CA PHE A 465 -5.87 4.11 -4.42
C PHE A 465 -5.32 2.94 -5.26
N TYR A 466 -5.48 3.08 -6.54
CA TYR A 466 -4.91 2.20 -7.56
C TYR A 466 -4.10 3.02 -8.57
N GLN A 467 -2.85 2.63 -8.77
CA GLN A 467 -2.00 3.15 -9.83
C GLN A 467 -1.56 1.98 -10.70
N SER A 468 -1.67 2.14 -12.00
CA SER A 468 -1.29 1.06 -12.90
C SER A 468 -0.80 1.60 -14.23
N GLU A 469 0.23 0.95 -14.73
CA GLU A 469 0.77 1.21 -16.07
C GLU A 469 0.54 -0.01 -16.94
N LEU A 470 -0.03 0.23 -18.14
CA LEU A 470 -0.21 -0.82 -19.15
C LEU A 470 1.16 -1.25 -19.71
N PRO A 471 1.29 -2.47 -20.27
CA PRO A 471 2.58 -2.92 -20.80
C PRO A 471 3.08 -1.99 -21.92
N TYR A 472 4.34 -1.58 -21.84
CA TYR A 472 4.99 -0.67 -22.80
C TYR A 472 5.52 -1.39 -24.04
N ASP A 473 5.75 -2.68 -23.94
CA ASP A 473 6.52 -3.51 -24.87
C ASP A 473 5.70 -4.52 -25.64
N ALA A 474 4.37 -4.38 -25.66
CA ALA A 474 3.49 -5.22 -26.48
C ALA A 474 3.92 -5.18 -27.96
N PRO A 475 4.36 -6.30 -28.57
CA PRO A 475 5.00 -6.27 -29.89
C PRO A 475 3.99 -6.05 -31.02
N THR A 476 2.75 -6.48 -30.86
CA THR A 476 1.64 -6.31 -31.81
C THR A 476 0.32 -6.31 -31.06
N GLN A 477 -0.74 -5.79 -31.70
CA GLN A 477 -2.09 -5.92 -31.17
C GLN A 477 -2.54 -7.38 -31.00
N SER A 478 -2.16 -8.26 -31.89
CA SER A 478 -2.53 -9.69 -31.79
C SER A 478 -1.85 -10.40 -30.60
N ALA A 479 -0.66 -9.96 -30.22
CA ALA A 479 0.02 -10.49 -29.03
C ALA A 479 -0.62 -9.95 -27.74
N TRP A 480 -1.32 -8.83 -27.80
CA TRP A 480 -1.99 -8.20 -26.67
C TRP A 480 -3.47 -8.00 -26.95
N SER A 481 -4.19 -9.12 -27.06
CA SER A 481 -5.64 -9.19 -27.28
C SER A 481 -6.20 -10.48 -26.70
N HIS A 482 -7.50 -10.47 -26.35
CA HIS A 482 -8.23 -11.65 -25.91
C HIS A 482 -9.66 -11.65 -26.45
N ASN A 483 -10.14 -12.82 -26.88
CA ASN A 483 -11.52 -12.99 -27.37
C ASN A 483 -11.99 -11.88 -28.35
N SER A 484 -11.12 -11.46 -29.27
CA SER A 484 -11.35 -10.36 -30.21
C SER A 484 -11.46 -8.96 -29.58
N VAL A 485 -11.09 -8.79 -28.29
CA VAL A 485 -11.01 -7.51 -27.60
C VAL A 485 -9.55 -7.05 -27.61
N ASN A 486 -9.31 -5.79 -27.96
CA ASN A 486 -7.99 -5.18 -27.99
C ASN A 486 -7.50 -4.88 -26.57
N GLY A 487 -6.32 -5.39 -26.22
CA GLY A 487 -5.69 -5.23 -24.90
C GLY A 487 -6.36 -6.05 -23.80
N TYR A 488 -5.89 -5.86 -22.60
CA TYR A 488 -6.45 -6.38 -21.35
C TYR A 488 -6.71 -5.21 -20.42
N ALA A 489 -7.84 -5.22 -19.74
CA ALA A 489 -8.11 -4.21 -18.72
C ALA A 489 -7.03 -4.24 -17.63
N SER A 490 -6.61 -3.06 -17.17
CA SER A 490 -5.70 -2.98 -16.04
C SER A 490 -6.37 -3.52 -14.77
N TYR A 491 -7.61 -3.15 -14.54
CA TYR A 491 -8.40 -3.58 -13.38
C TYR A 491 -9.63 -4.36 -13.84
N LYS A 492 -9.66 -5.65 -13.51
CA LYS A 492 -10.76 -6.55 -13.87
C LYS A 492 -11.46 -7.09 -12.65
N VAL A 493 -12.74 -6.76 -12.49
CA VAL A 493 -13.64 -7.46 -11.57
C VAL A 493 -14.41 -8.52 -12.37
N ALA A 494 -14.31 -9.77 -11.96
CA ALA A 494 -14.91 -10.90 -12.69
C ALA A 494 -16.43 -10.84 -12.70
N SER A 495 -17.04 -11.40 -13.74
CA SER A 495 -18.50 -11.33 -13.98
C SER A 495 -19.35 -11.97 -12.88
N GLY A 496 -18.77 -12.90 -12.10
CA GLY A 496 -19.45 -13.53 -10.95
C GLY A 496 -19.44 -12.73 -9.66
N VAL A 497 -18.67 -11.63 -9.60
CA VAL A 497 -18.60 -10.79 -8.40
C VAL A 497 -19.85 -9.94 -8.29
N THR A 498 -20.46 -9.95 -7.12
CA THR A 498 -21.70 -9.21 -6.83
C THR A 498 -21.50 -8.00 -5.94
N SER A 499 -20.37 -7.89 -5.24
CA SER A 499 -20.03 -6.75 -4.38
C SER A 499 -18.54 -6.41 -4.46
N HIS A 500 -18.21 -5.16 -4.78
CA HIS A 500 -16.85 -4.65 -4.86
C HIS A 500 -16.82 -3.14 -4.84
N GLN A 501 -15.81 -2.55 -4.21
CA GLN A 501 -15.62 -1.09 -4.16
C GLN A 501 -14.19 -0.72 -4.50
N ALA A 502 -14.00 0.32 -5.31
CA ALA A 502 -12.68 0.85 -5.60
C ALA A 502 -12.72 2.38 -5.74
N TYR A 503 -11.71 3.05 -5.19
CA TYR A 503 -11.64 4.51 -5.12
C TYR A 503 -10.28 5.02 -5.60
N GLY A 504 -10.28 6.05 -6.46
CA GLY A 504 -9.08 6.72 -6.92
C GLY A 504 -8.22 5.81 -7.81
N LEU A 505 -8.73 5.41 -8.98
CA LEU A 505 -8.04 4.52 -9.91
C LEU A 505 -7.41 5.32 -11.05
N GLY A 506 -6.07 5.29 -11.13
CA GLY A 506 -5.29 5.85 -12.23
C GLY A 506 -4.69 4.74 -13.11
N VAL A 507 -4.98 4.78 -14.43
CA VAL A 507 -4.39 3.87 -15.41
C VAL A 507 -3.61 4.68 -16.43
N TYR A 508 -2.34 4.33 -16.60
CA TYR A 508 -1.39 5.08 -17.42
C TYR A 508 -0.90 4.24 -18.59
N GLY A 509 -0.76 4.86 -19.74
CA GLY A 509 -0.32 4.22 -20.99
C GLY A 509 0.90 4.89 -21.60
N VAL A 510 1.87 4.07 -22.02
CA VAL A 510 3.00 4.44 -22.87
C VAL A 510 3.10 3.41 -23.99
N PHE A 511 2.70 3.76 -25.18
CA PHE A 511 2.64 2.84 -26.33
C PHE A 511 3.69 3.24 -27.38
N ASN A 512 4.96 3.07 -27.03
CA ASN A 512 6.09 3.46 -27.86
C ASN A 512 6.61 2.33 -28.76
N THR A 513 6.36 1.07 -28.42
CA THR A 513 6.92 -0.10 -29.15
C THR A 513 6.11 -0.43 -30.39
N SER A 514 4.80 -0.41 -30.31
CA SER A 514 3.91 -0.72 -31.44
C SER A 514 2.60 0.06 -31.34
N ASN A 515 1.87 0.10 -32.46
CA ASN A 515 0.52 0.65 -32.52
C ASN A 515 -0.46 -0.34 -31.89
N VAL A 516 -0.85 -0.11 -30.65
CA VAL A 516 -1.77 -0.97 -29.89
C VAL A 516 -2.90 -0.15 -29.27
N LYS A 517 -4.01 -0.83 -29.04
CA LYS A 517 -5.18 -0.25 -28.40
C LYS A 517 -5.56 -1.07 -27.17
N CYS A 518 -6.01 -0.39 -26.11
CA CYS A 518 -6.69 -0.97 -24.96
C CYS A 518 -8.17 -0.58 -25.02
N PHE A 519 -9.07 -1.54 -25.18
CA PHE A 519 -10.49 -1.25 -25.36
C PHE A 519 -11.13 -0.69 -24.07
N ASN A 520 -10.92 -1.35 -22.93
CA ASN A 520 -11.30 -0.83 -21.61
C ASN A 520 -10.07 -0.88 -20.69
N THR A 521 -9.84 0.15 -19.91
CA THR A 521 -8.80 0.12 -18.86
C THR A 521 -9.31 -0.47 -17.56
N ILE A 522 -10.62 -0.42 -17.33
CA ILE A 522 -11.31 -1.02 -16.19
C ILE A 522 -12.50 -1.83 -16.72
N GLU A 523 -12.68 -3.03 -16.20
CA GLU A 523 -13.81 -3.89 -16.51
C GLU A 523 -14.46 -4.43 -15.24
N THR A 524 -15.78 -4.28 -15.15
CA THR A 524 -16.58 -4.72 -14.01
C THR A 524 -17.88 -5.39 -14.47
N PRO A 525 -18.54 -6.22 -13.60
CA PRO A 525 -19.89 -6.70 -13.89
C PRO A 525 -20.86 -5.54 -14.07
N THR A 526 -21.69 -5.58 -15.12
CA THR A 526 -22.71 -4.56 -15.38
C THR A 526 -24.05 -4.91 -14.75
N SER A 527 -24.24 -6.13 -14.29
CA SER A 527 -25.49 -6.63 -13.72
C SER A 527 -25.58 -6.49 -12.20
N SER A 528 -24.48 -6.18 -11.51
CA SER A 528 -24.45 -6.07 -10.06
C SER A 528 -24.55 -4.62 -9.60
N GLN A 529 -25.48 -4.36 -8.67
CA GLN A 529 -25.73 -3.05 -8.10
C GLN A 529 -24.76 -2.67 -6.96
N GLN A 530 -23.92 -3.61 -6.52
CA GLN A 530 -22.98 -3.40 -5.42
C GLN A 530 -21.51 -3.42 -5.88
N VAL A 531 -21.27 -3.34 -7.20
CA VAL A 531 -19.93 -3.16 -7.74
C VAL A 531 -19.76 -1.70 -8.13
N ASN A 532 -19.05 -0.95 -7.29
CA ASN A 532 -18.89 0.49 -7.40
C ASN A 532 -17.41 0.85 -7.59
N VAL A 533 -17.11 1.63 -8.63
CA VAL A 533 -15.78 2.15 -8.90
C VAL A 533 -15.89 3.67 -9.03
N HIS A 534 -15.12 4.39 -8.22
CA HIS A 534 -15.18 5.83 -8.08
C HIS A 534 -13.86 6.50 -8.46
N ASP A 535 -13.95 7.71 -8.99
CA ASP A 535 -12.80 8.59 -9.18
C ASP A 535 -11.71 7.96 -10.06
N MET A 536 -12.05 7.69 -11.34
CA MET A 536 -11.19 7.03 -12.30
C MET A 536 -10.54 8.01 -13.26
N ILE A 537 -9.28 7.79 -13.60
CA ILE A 537 -8.54 8.57 -14.60
C ILE A 537 -7.73 7.64 -15.52
N ASN A 538 -7.78 7.93 -16.82
CA ASN A 538 -6.80 7.43 -17.77
C ASN A 538 -5.83 8.55 -18.15
N VAL A 539 -4.55 8.22 -18.31
CA VAL A 539 -3.52 9.14 -18.81
C VAL A 539 -2.70 8.43 -19.87
N LEU A 540 -2.77 8.89 -21.10
CA LEU A 540 -1.88 8.42 -22.17
C LEU A 540 -0.68 9.35 -22.25
N ILE A 541 0.46 8.90 -21.70
CA ILE A 541 1.68 9.73 -21.55
C ILE A 541 2.33 9.93 -22.89
N THR A 542 2.57 8.85 -23.64
CA THR A 542 3.06 8.86 -25.02
C THR A 542 2.48 7.71 -25.81
N ALA A 543 2.34 7.87 -27.13
CA ALA A 543 1.81 6.83 -27.98
C ALA A 543 2.26 6.99 -29.45
N GLN A 544 2.46 5.87 -30.13
CA GLN A 544 2.54 5.86 -31.59
C GLN A 544 1.20 6.24 -32.24
N THR A 545 1.27 6.80 -33.45
CA THR A 545 0.06 7.15 -34.22
C THR A 545 -0.88 5.97 -34.33
N GLY A 546 -2.15 6.15 -33.94
CA GLY A 546 -3.19 5.13 -33.97
C GLY A 546 -3.28 4.26 -32.71
N SER A 547 -2.39 4.40 -31.74
CA SER A 547 -2.57 3.79 -30.42
C SER A 547 -3.65 4.52 -29.61
N GLU A 548 -4.41 3.77 -28.82
CA GLU A 548 -5.54 4.31 -28.06
C GLU A 548 -5.74 3.59 -26.71
N MET A 549 -6.13 4.35 -25.70
CA MET A 549 -6.94 3.90 -24.57
C MET A 549 -8.38 4.28 -24.89
N THR A 550 -9.20 3.30 -25.34
CA THR A 550 -10.46 3.62 -25.99
C THR A 550 -11.53 4.03 -25.00
N HIS A 551 -11.66 3.32 -23.88
CA HIS A 551 -12.64 3.61 -22.83
C HIS A 551 -12.00 3.49 -21.46
N ILE A 552 -12.60 4.14 -20.46
CA ILE A 552 -12.18 4.02 -19.08
C ILE A 552 -12.79 2.77 -18.48
N ILE A 553 -14.11 2.60 -18.55
CA ILE A 553 -14.80 1.47 -17.97
C ILE A 553 -15.96 0.99 -18.86
N ASN A 554 -16.02 -0.29 -19.15
CA ASN A 554 -17.17 -0.97 -19.79
C ASN A 554 -17.75 -0.23 -21.01
N GLY A 555 -16.90 0.20 -21.91
CA GLY A 555 -17.32 0.93 -23.12
C GLY A 555 -17.68 2.40 -22.87
N THR A 556 -17.37 2.94 -21.69
CA THR A 556 -17.68 4.34 -21.31
C THR A 556 -16.39 5.12 -21.00
N GLY A 557 -16.44 6.43 -21.23
CA GLY A 557 -15.33 7.36 -21.06
C GLY A 557 -14.73 7.79 -22.40
N ALA A 558 -14.00 8.91 -22.37
CA ALA A 558 -13.41 9.49 -23.58
C ALA A 558 -12.21 8.67 -24.07
N THR A 559 -12.08 8.53 -25.38
CA THR A 559 -10.91 7.91 -26.00
C THR A 559 -9.70 8.83 -25.89
N LEU A 560 -8.59 8.27 -25.44
CA LEU A 560 -7.27 8.88 -25.52
C LEU A 560 -6.50 8.27 -26.67
N GLY A 561 -6.00 9.11 -27.56
CA GLY A 561 -5.14 8.74 -28.68
C GLY A 561 -3.99 9.72 -28.83
N SER A 562 -3.19 9.58 -29.86
CA SER A 562 -2.00 10.41 -30.09
C SER A 562 -2.26 11.92 -30.14
N ALA A 563 -3.50 12.36 -30.33
CA ALA A 563 -3.92 13.77 -30.36
C ALA A 563 -4.48 14.26 -29.00
N VAL A 564 -4.84 13.35 -28.09
CA VAL A 564 -5.44 13.67 -26.79
C VAL A 564 -4.79 12.77 -25.72
N THR A 565 -3.92 13.34 -24.92
CA THR A 565 -3.06 12.57 -23.98
C THR A 565 -3.63 12.42 -22.57
N THR A 566 -4.68 13.13 -22.20
CA THR A 566 -5.28 13.03 -20.87
C THR A 566 -6.79 13.01 -20.97
N ALA A 567 -7.44 12.01 -20.39
CA ALA A 567 -8.90 12.01 -20.16
C ALA A 567 -9.18 11.67 -18.71
N THR A 568 -10.00 12.51 -18.11
CA THR A 568 -10.69 12.19 -16.87
C THR A 568 -12.05 11.60 -17.17
N ALA A 569 -12.38 10.46 -16.59
CA ALA A 569 -13.77 10.12 -16.41
C ALA A 569 -14.23 10.82 -15.13
N ASN A 570 -15.22 11.66 -15.28
CA ASN A 570 -16.02 12.07 -14.16
C ASN A 570 -16.59 10.82 -13.51
N ASN A 571 -16.54 10.76 -12.15
CA ASN A 571 -17.22 9.77 -11.33
C ASN A 571 -18.23 8.99 -12.16
N LEU A 572 -17.75 7.97 -12.87
CA LEU A 572 -18.66 6.98 -13.38
C LEU A 572 -19.13 6.21 -12.15
N TRP A 573 -20.02 6.84 -11.41
CA TRP A 573 -21.01 6.06 -10.73
C TRP A 573 -21.61 5.18 -11.82
N LEU A 574 -21.13 3.95 -11.90
CA LEU A 574 -22.02 2.88 -12.30
C LEU A 574 -23.00 2.81 -11.15
N ASN A 575 -23.78 3.92 -11.05
CA ASN A 575 -24.89 3.87 -10.19
C ASN A 575 -25.71 2.70 -10.67
N PRO A 576 -25.75 1.64 -9.89
CA PRO A 576 -27.03 1.07 -9.76
C PRO A 576 -27.94 2.26 -9.48
N THR A 577 -28.92 2.55 -10.25
CA THR A 577 -30.13 3.11 -9.72
C THR A 577 -30.19 2.60 -8.30
N PHE A 578 -29.87 3.44 -7.29
CA PHE A 578 -30.25 3.16 -5.91
C PHE A 578 -31.72 2.86 -6.05
N ALA A 579 -32.08 1.59 -6.13
CA ALA A 579 -33.47 1.21 -6.12
C ALA A 579 -33.94 1.47 -4.70
N LEU A 580 -34.15 2.78 -4.43
CA LEU A 580 -34.89 3.21 -3.27
C LEU A 580 -36.25 2.58 -3.43
N SER A 581 -36.56 1.56 -2.69
CA SER A 581 -37.92 1.16 -2.53
C SER A 581 -38.56 2.11 -1.50
N ALA A 582 -39.59 2.78 -1.90
CA ALA A 582 -40.30 3.72 -1.04
C ALA A 582 -41.79 3.37 -1.05
N GLY A 583 -42.40 3.33 0.13
CA GLY A 583 -43.79 3.00 0.28
C GLY A 583 -44.24 3.13 1.72
N LEU A 584 -45.50 2.84 2.00
CA LEU A 584 -45.97 2.71 3.38
C LEU A 584 -45.35 1.45 3.99
N ASP A 585 -44.95 1.53 5.26
CA ASP A 585 -44.49 0.38 6.02
C ASP A 585 -45.63 -0.65 6.23
N GLY A 586 -45.27 -1.82 6.78
CA GLY A 586 -46.25 -2.90 7.02
C GLY A 586 -47.38 -2.51 7.98
N SER A 587 -47.28 -1.39 8.71
CA SER A 587 -48.36 -0.84 9.54
C SER A 587 -49.29 0.08 8.75
N GLY A 588 -48.91 0.54 7.58
CA GLY A 588 -49.65 1.49 6.77
C GLY A 588 -49.66 2.93 7.32
N THR A 589 -48.84 3.22 8.33
CA THR A 589 -48.84 4.53 9.03
C THR A 589 -47.59 5.37 8.77
N ASN A 590 -46.45 4.73 8.44
CA ASN A 590 -45.23 5.45 8.19
C ASN A 590 -44.77 5.28 6.73
N PHE A 591 -44.14 6.32 6.19
CA PHE A 591 -43.47 6.19 4.89
C PHE A 591 -42.07 5.62 5.08
N ALA A 592 -41.83 4.46 4.51
CA ALA A 592 -40.60 3.73 4.63
C ALA A 592 -39.77 3.90 3.35
N ILE A 593 -38.48 4.21 3.51
CA ILE A 593 -37.50 4.29 2.42
C ILE A 593 -36.41 3.28 2.73
N THR A 594 -36.30 2.27 1.89
CA THR A 594 -35.27 1.24 1.99
C THR A 594 -34.16 1.50 0.97
N LEU A 595 -32.94 1.48 1.44
CA LEU A 595 -31.74 1.73 0.65
C LEU A 595 -30.69 0.64 0.91
N PRO A 596 -29.93 0.25 -0.12
CA PRO A 596 -28.71 -0.53 0.09
C PRO A 596 -27.69 0.36 0.80
N THR A 597 -27.00 -0.19 1.80
CA THR A 597 -25.98 0.53 2.55
C THR A 597 -24.65 -0.17 2.46
N GLU A 598 -23.59 0.60 2.64
CA GLU A 598 -22.21 0.14 2.67
C GLU A 598 -21.62 0.39 4.05
N SER A 599 -20.92 -0.60 4.64
CA SER A 599 -20.48 -0.57 6.04
C SER A 599 -19.58 0.59 6.42
N TRP A 600 -19.06 1.33 5.43
CA TRP A 600 -18.12 2.45 5.64
C TRP A 600 -18.77 3.82 5.51
N HIS A 601 -20.01 3.86 5.09
CA HIS A 601 -20.77 5.09 4.95
C HIS A 601 -21.78 5.23 6.07
N SER A 602 -22.05 6.49 6.42
CA SER A 602 -23.20 6.86 7.21
C SER A 602 -24.20 7.57 6.30
N TYR A 603 -25.45 7.22 6.43
CA TYR A 603 -26.51 7.72 5.57
C TYR A 603 -27.44 8.63 6.35
N ARG A 604 -27.88 9.71 5.71
CA ARG A 604 -28.89 10.62 6.27
C ARG A 604 -30.01 10.81 5.29
N LEU A 605 -31.22 10.50 5.72
CA LEU A 605 -32.42 10.87 4.99
C LEU A 605 -32.73 12.36 5.23
N GLN A 606 -32.95 13.08 4.16
CA GLN A 606 -33.39 14.46 4.21
C GLN A 606 -34.71 14.63 3.44
N TYR A 607 -35.52 15.61 3.84
CA TYR A 607 -36.80 15.89 3.19
C TYR A 607 -37.02 17.37 2.95
N LYS A 608 -37.92 17.65 2.01
CA LYS A 608 -38.56 18.94 1.78
C LYS A 608 -40.08 18.73 1.69
N ASN A 609 -40.85 19.69 2.16
CA ASN A 609 -42.31 19.64 2.03
C ASN A 609 -42.80 20.16 0.66
N ALA A 610 -42.01 21.02 0.02
CA ALA A 610 -42.20 21.47 -1.35
C ALA A 610 -40.87 21.46 -2.13
N VAL A 611 -40.90 21.24 -3.45
CA VAL A 611 -39.73 21.31 -4.32
C VAL A 611 -39.04 22.67 -4.24
N THR A 612 -39.81 23.72 -4.04
CA THR A 612 -39.36 25.10 -3.96
C THR A 612 -38.77 25.49 -2.60
N ASP A 613 -38.81 24.62 -1.60
CA ASP A 613 -38.19 24.91 -0.29
C ASP A 613 -36.68 25.18 -0.45
N PRO A 614 -36.16 26.24 0.19
CA PRO A 614 -34.78 26.67 -0.05
C PRO A 614 -33.74 25.69 0.54
N SER A 615 -34.10 24.88 1.52
CA SER A 615 -33.20 23.98 2.22
C SER A 615 -33.79 22.59 2.46
N TRP A 616 -32.94 21.61 2.62
CA TRP A 616 -33.30 20.25 3.03
C TRP A 616 -33.27 20.14 4.56
N SER A 617 -34.28 19.51 5.13
CA SER A 617 -34.34 19.18 6.56
C SER A 617 -33.88 17.75 6.81
N ASN A 618 -33.08 17.53 7.88
CA ASN A 618 -32.68 16.19 8.27
C ASN A 618 -33.83 15.41 8.88
N LEU A 619 -34.00 14.15 8.51
CA LEU A 619 -34.91 13.20 9.12
C LEU A 619 -34.11 12.18 9.94
N GLY A 620 -34.33 12.19 11.25
CA GLY A 620 -33.65 11.27 12.15
C GLY A 620 -32.13 11.50 12.30
N GLY A 621 -31.46 10.50 12.84
CA GLY A 621 -30.02 10.45 13.00
C GLY A 621 -29.27 10.00 11.73
N LEU A 622 -27.94 9.88 11.84
CA LEU A 622 -27.15 9.13 10.86
C LEU A 622 -27.40 7.63 11.06
N VAL A 623 -27.60 6.92 9.94
CA VAL A 623 -27.69 5.46 9.88
C VAL A 623 -26.37 4.94 9.36
N GLY A 624 -25.62 4.17 10.16
CA GLY A 624 -24.39 3.50 9.71
C GLY A 624 -24.74 2.42 8.70
N GLY A 625 -23.98 2.34 7.62
CA GLY A 625 -24.11 1.24 6.69
C GLY A 625 -23.56 -0.07 7.28
N ASN A 626 -24.04 -1.20 6.77
CA ASN A 626 -23.70 -2.53 7.26
C ASN A 626 -23.67 -3.58 6.11
N ASP A 627 -23.55 -3.11 4.87
CA ASP A 627 -23.57 -3.92 3.64
C ASP A 627 -24.91 -4.65 3.42
N THR A 628 -25.99 -4.15 4.03
CA THR A 628 -27.34 -4.69 3.85
C THR A 628 -28.34 -3.61 3.44
N LEU A 629 -29.60 -4.02 3.27
CA LEU A 629 -30.69 -3.07 3.07
C LEU A 629 -31.10 -2.47 4.42
N GLU A 630 -31.01 -1.16 4.55
CA GLU A 630 -31.50 -0.39 5.69
C GLU A 630 -32.80 0.33 5.35
N THR A 631 -33.72 0.40 6.30
CA THR A 631 -34.99 1.09 6.13
C THR A 631 -35.09 2.24 7.11
N ILE A 632 -35.28 3.44 6.57
CA ILE A 632 -35.53 4.65 7.36
C ILE A 632 -37.01 5.01 7.21
N THR A 633 -37.71 5.20 8.33
CA THR A 633 -39.13 5.53 8.33
C THR A 633 -39.36 6.98 8.66
N ASP A 634 -40.32 7.58 7.96
CA ASP A 634 -40.87 8.92 8.24
C ASP A 634 -42.29 8.79 8.78
N PRO A 635 -42.53 9.08 10.06
CA PRO A 635 -43.87 9.05 10.67
C PRO A 635 -44.73 10.27 10.31
N THR A 636 -44.52 10.85 9.14
CA THR A 636 -45.19 12.12 8.78
C THR A 636 -46.65 11.94 8.41
N SER A 637 -47.47 12.91 8.81
CA SER A 637 -48.84 13.09 8.32
C SER A 637 -48.92 14.13 7.18
N ALA A 638 -47.78 14.59 6.65
CA ALA A 638 -47.78 15.58 5.56
C ALA A 638 -48.35 14.98 4.27
N SER A 639 -49.10 15.78 3.53
CA SER A 639 -49.76 15.35 2.28
C SER A 639 -48.78 15.07 1.14
N SER A 640 -47.57 15.64 1.20
CA SER A 640 -46.46 15.39 0.25
C SER A 640 -45.10 15.70 0.89
N ARG A 641 -44.10 14.93 0.54
CA ARG A 641 -42.71 15.19 0.83
C ARG A 641 -41.83 14.74 -0.33
N PHE A 642 -40.69 15.44 -0.48
CA PHE A 642 -39.60 15.05 -1.38
C PHE A 642 -38.45 14.59 -0.51
N TYR A 643 -37.80 13.50 -0.89
CA TYR A 643 -36.74 12.90 -0.12
C TYR A 643 -35.46 12.83 -0.91
N ARG A 644 -34.33 12.92 -0.21
CA ARG A 644 -33.01 12.53 -0.70
C ARG A 644 -32.24 11.84 0.39
N ILE A 645 -31.29 10.99 -0.01
CA ILE A 645 -30.31 10.40 0.88
C ILE A 645 -28.96 11.06 0.62
N VAL A 646 -28.25 11.37 1.69
CA VAL A 646 -26.89 11.87 1.66
C VAL A 646 -26.02 10.80 2.32
N ALA A 647 -25.03 10.29 1.61
CA ALA A 647 -23.99 9.42 2.14
C ALA A 647 -22.78 10.28 2.57
N TYR A 648 -22.17 9.90 3.69
CA TYR A 648 -21.00 10.57 4.27
C TYR A 648 -19.84 9.60 4.40
#